data_daf99591deb5d4e5268b7597aed32c36
#
_entry.id   daf99591deb5d4e5268b7597aed32c36
#
_cell.length_a   1.000
_cell.length_b   1.000
_cell.length_c   1.000
_cell.angle_alpha   90.00
_cell.angle_beta   90.00
_cell.angle_gamma   90.00
#
_symmetry.space_group_name_H-M   'P 1'
#
loop_
_entity.id
_entity.type
_entity.pdbx_description
1 polymer ?
#
loop_
_entity_poly.entity_id
_entity_poly.type
_entity_poly.pdbx_seq_one_letter_code
_entity_poly.pdbx_strand_id
1 'polypeptide(L)'
;MKKQLLALAGAVIFALSPTVQMQAQQNTDNPFMKPYETKYGIPPFESIKTSDFLPAIKAGIEEQKENIFNIVRNRAVPDFDNTIMPLENLSPILDRVAGVFMHYNEAMNTEDFAVIADEAIPLLNEAQNNVNLNDQLFQRVKQVYDNRDKLKLSPVQKRVVEKYYREFVEQGADLTPEKKEELVEVNDELSKLFIQFNRNLLNAMNSFYITVYDKEDLAGLPESSVSLAADEAKARGLDGLWAFTLHAPSRLPLLQYADNRNLREAMYKGYTTLASYGENNNYPVIEKIVKLRDKKAHIMGFDNFAQMMTSRVMAKTPEAAETLLLQVFEPATNRVKEEVADMQAIVDAEKGGFKIAPWDYYYYANKVKKAKYDIDESEIRPYFQLENVLKGLFYCAEKLYGIKMVEMPDAPKYMDEVTVYDVQDAKTGEHISVFMTDYFPRASKRQGAWMEQLQGAGIYEDGKYRRPIVYNVGNFTRPAGNTPALLTLDEVETTFHEFGHALQGMLTKAPYRSIAGTNVDRDYVEMCSQINEHWATAPEVLKIYARHYKTGEVIPDSLVNKMQAASKFNQGFTTTELAGAALLDLNYGKNNGENLNVPEFEAAVAEKIGMPAEITYRYRSPYFKHIFGDDGYASGYYTYLWAQVLEADAWELFEEKGIFDPKTAASFKKNILESGDTEDPSVLFKRFRGHNPDAKALLRLRGFIEK
;
A
#
# COMPACT_ATOMS: atom_id res chain seq x y z
N MET A 1 62.84 -33.66 54.88
CA MET A 1 63.15 -32.24 54.78
C MET A 1 62.14 -31.57 53.88
N LYS A 2 61.30 -30.68 54.49
CA LYS A 2 60.12 -30.06 53.90
C LYS A 2 60.54 -28.95 52.93
N LYS A 3 59.99 -28.93 51.73
CA LYS A 3 60.07 -27.80 50.82
C LYS A 3 58.73 -27.08 50.76
N GLN A 4 58.73 -25.81 51.05
CA GLN A 4 57.62 -24.88 50.86
C GLN A 4 57.49 -24.54 49.38
N LEU A 5 56.27 -24.62 48.84
CA LEU A 5 55.90 -24.03 47.58
C LEU A 5 55.10 -22.77 47.88
N LEU A 6 55.62 -21.62 47.50
CA LEU A 6 54.89 -20.37 47.42
C LEU A 6 54.08 -20.38 46.15
N ALA A 7 52.76 -20.16 46.26
CA ALA A 7 51.88 -19.90 45.12
C ALA A 7 51.90 -18.39 44.84
N LEU A 8 52.39 -18.00 43.65
CA LEU A 8 52.16 -16.67 43.06
C LEU A 8 50.82 -16.72 42.31
N ALA A 9 49.82 -16.04 42.85
CA ALA A 9 48.60 -15.71 42.07
C ALA A 9 48.88 -14.47 41.24
N GLY A 10 49.19 -14.65 39.97
CA GLY A 10 49.25 -13.55 38.98
C GLY A 10 47.85 -13.20 38.51
N ALA A 11 47.37 -12.02 38.92
CA ALA A 11 46.19 -11.44 38.33
C ALA A 11 46.50 -10.98 36.88
N VAL A 12 46.02 -11.69 35.89
CA VAL A 12 46.06 -11.24 34.49
C VAL A 12 44.93 -10.23 34.29
N ILE A 13 45.28 -8.97 34.35
CA ILE A 13 44.37 -7.88 33.91
C ILE A 13 44.41 -7.91 32.38
N PHE A 14 43.34 -8.43 31.77
CA PHE A 14 43.10 -8.24 30.33
C PHE A 14 42.77 -6.76 30.11
N ALA A 15 43.75 -5.97 29.73
CA ALA A 15 43.51 -4.66 29.15
C ALA A 15 42.91 -4.89 27.75
N LEU A 16 41.60 -4.69 27.61
CA LEU A 16 40.94 -4.61 26.33
C LEU A 16 41.62 -3.55 25.46
N SER A 17 41.90 -3.88 24.21
CA SER A 17 42.54 -2.94 23.29
C SER A 17 41.67 -1.67 23.13
N PRO A 18 42.26 -0.49 22.86
CA PRO A 18 41.52 0.75 22.71
C PRO A 18 40.38 0.66 21.66
N THR A 19 40.54 -0.19 20.66
CA THR A 19 39.51 -0.46 19.65
C THR A 19 38.30 -1.21 20.22
N VAL A 20 38.49 -2.17 21.10
CA VAL A 20 37.39 -2.91 21.75
C VAL A 20 36.67 -2.01 22.76
N GLN A 21 37.42 -1.13 23.46
CA GLN A 21 36.82 -0.12 24.32
C GLN A 21 36.05 0.95 23.57
N MET A 22 36.52 1.41 22.39
CA MET A 22 35.78 2.33 21.53
C MET A 22 34.54 1.68 20.94
N GLN A 23 34.56 0.42 20.49
CA GLN A 23 33.38 -0.30 20.05
C GLN A 23 32.36 -0.55 21.16
N ALA A 24 32.82 -0.90 22.35
CA ALA A 24 31.95 -1.06 23.51
C ALA A 24 31.31 0.26 23.95
N GLN A 25 32.04 1.38 23.85
CA GLN A 25 31.55 2.71 24.21
C GLN A 25 30.59 3.25 23.12
N GLN A 26 30.84 3.02 21.82
CA GLN A 26 29.93 3.34 20.74
C GLN A 26 28.59 2.57 20.86
N ASN A 27 28.62 1.31 21.29
CA ASN A 27 27.39 0.54 21.50
C ASN A 27 26.54 1.04 22.68
N THR A 28 27.16 1.64 23.73
CA THR A 28 26.39 2.15 24.88
C THR A 28 25.72 3.50 24.62
N ASP A 29 26.22 4.27 23.66
CA ASP A 29 25.70 5.61 23.31
C ASP A 29 24.72 5.60 22.12
N ASN A 30 24.55 4.45 21.43
CA ASN A 30 23.63 4.32 20.32
C ASN A 30 22.17 4.35 20.81
N PRO A 31 21.33 5.27 20.32
CA PRO A 31 19.96 5.47 20.81
C PRO A 31 19.06 4.23 20.69
N PHE A 32 19.31 3.35 19.72
CA PHE A 32 18.52 2.13 19.49
C PHE A 32 18.76 1.03 20.54
N MET A 33 19.85 1.07 21.29
CA MET A 33 20.24 0.01 22.23
C MET A 33 19.38 -0.03 23.49
N LYS A 34 18.64 1.02 23.78
CA LYS A 34 17.78 1.15 24.98
C LYS A 34 16.39 1.64 24.62
N PRO A 35 15.36 1.34 25.44
CA PRO A 35 14.05 2.00 25.30
C PRO A 35 14.20 3.53 25.30
N TYR A 36 13.41 4.22 24.47
CA TYR A 36 13.45 5.67 24.40
C TYR A 36 12.84 6.30 25.65
N GLU A 37 13.54 7.29 26.23
CA GLU A 37 13.11 8.04 27.42
C GLU A 37 12.26 9.28 27.06
N THR A 38 12.04 9.52 25.77
CA THR A 38 11.20 10.59 25.25
C THR A 38 9.73 10.42 25.64
N LYS A 39 8.97 11.50 25.60
CA LYS A 39 7.54 11.43 25.85
C LYS A 39 6.88 10.44 24.88
N TYR A 40 6.12 9.49 25.40
CA TYR A 40 5.43 8.42 24.66
C TYR A 40 6.35 7.45 23.89
N GLY A 41 7.66 7.48 24.12
CA GLY A 41 8.61 6.60 23.42
C GLY A 41 8.86 7.00 21.97
N ILE A 42 8.64 8.26 21.59
CA ILE A 42 8.98 8.78 20.26
C ILE A 42 10.49 8.61 20.04
N PRO A 43 10.95 8.07 18.89
CA PRO A 43 12.38 7.98 18.61
C PRO A 43 13.07 9.35 18.77
N PRO A 44 14.24 9.43 19.43
CA PRO A 44 14.96 10.69 19.63
C PRO A 44 15.70 11.09 18.34
N PHE A 45 14.96 11.43 17.29
CA PHE A 45 15.45 11.63 15.92
C PHE A 45 16.67 12.57 15.85
N GLU A 46 16.71 13.63 16.67
CA GLU A 46 17.81 14.59 16.68
C GLU A 46 19.14 13.98 17.13
N SER A 47 19.12 12.87 17.87
CA SER A 47 20.30 12.16 18.34
C SER A 47 20.67 10.94 17.49
N ILE A 48 19.77 10.50 16.59
CA ILE A 48 20.01 9.37 15.69
C ILE A 48 20.89 9.80 14.53
N LYS A 49 21.99 9.07 14.33
CA LYS A 49 22.92 9.26 13.20
C LYS A 49 22.81 8.11 12.23
N THR A 50 23.09 8.35 10.97
CA THR A 50 23.15 7.29 9.93
C THR A 50 24.07 6.14 10.33
N SER A 51 25.17 6.44 11.03
CA SER A 51 26.11 5.42 11.55
C SER A 51 25.57 4.52 12.67
N ASP A 52 24.42 4.86 13.26
CA ASP A 52 23.85 4.10 14.40
C ASP A 52 23.05 2.88 13.92
N PHE A 53 22.54 2.90 12.68
CA PHE A 53 21.64 1.87 12.16
C PHE A 53 22.29 0.49 12.04
N LEU A 54 23.39 0.36 11.29
CA LEU A 54 24.04 -0.95 11.09
C LEU A 54 24.51 -1.63 12.38
N PRO A 55 25.16 -0.94 13.33
CA PRO A 55 25.51 -1.53 14.60
C PRO A 55 24.31 -2.02 15.41
N ALA A 56 23.21 -1.26 15.41
CA ALA A 56 21.98 -1.63 16.10
C ALA A 56 21.25 -2.80 15.43
N ILE A 57 21.16 -2.82 14.09
CA ILE A 57 20.61 -3.94 13.33
C ILE A 57 21.39 -5.22 13.63
N LYS A 58 22.72 -5.19 13.56
CA LYS A 58 23.57 -6.33 13.87
C LYS A 58 23.40 -6.82 15.31
N ALA A 59 23.32 -5.90 16.27
CA ALA A 59 23.07 -6.25 17.68
C ALA A 59 21.68 -6.86 17.89
N GLY A 60 20.65 -6.30 17.23
CA GLY A 60 19.29 -6.83 17.27
C GLY A 60 19.18 -8.23 16.64
N ILE A 61 19.91 -8.50 15.56
CA ILE A 61 19.98 -9.84 14.95
C ILE A 61 20.63 -10.85 15.92
N GLU A 62 21.67 -10.47 16.63
CA GLU A 62 22.29 -11.36 17.63
C GLU A 62 21.36 -11.60 18.83
N GLU A 63 20.66 -10.56 19.31
CA GLU A 63 19.60 -10.69 20.33
C GLU A 63 18.49 -11.65 19.84
N GLN A 64 18.05 -11.51 18.59
CA GLN A 64 17.05 -12.40 17.97
C GLN A 64 17.53 -13.86 17.96
N LYS A 65 18.75 -14.13 17.52
CA LYS A 65 19.34 -15.48 17.48
C LYS A 65 19.41 -16.09 18.88
N GLU A 66 19.80 -15.31 19.89
CA GLU A 66 19.85 -15.76 21.28
C GLU A 66 18.44 -16.10 21.81
N ASN A 67 17.45 -15.27 21.52
CA ASN A 67 16.08 -15.50 21.95
C ASN A 67 15.44 -16.70 21.22
N ILE A 68 15.69 -16.88 19.92
CA ILE A 68 15.30 -18.10 19.21
C ILE A 68 15.90 -19.33 19.89
N PHE A 69 17.20 -19.29 20.20
CA PHE A 69 17.89 -20.38 20.87
C PHE A 69 17.29 -20.68 22.26
N ASN A 70 16.91 -19.66 23.02
CA ASN A 70 16.27 -19.81 24.33
C ASN A 70 14.87 -20.45 24.21
N ILE A 71 14.07 -20.03 23.21
CA ILE A 71 12.77 -20.64 22.91
C ILE A 71 12.95 -22.12 22.56
N VAL A 72 13.84 -22.44 21.65
CA VAL A 72 14.05 -23.79 21.14
C VAL A 72 14.58 -24.74 22.20
N ARG A 73 15.48 -24.29 23.08
CA ARG A 73 16.04 -25.09 24.18
C ARG A 73 15.14 -25.23 25.40
N ASN A 74 14.04 -24.53 25.46
CA ASN A 74 13.12 -24.64 26.59
C ASN A 74 12.54 -26.07 26.66
N ARG A 75 12.81 -26.76 27.78
CA ARG A 75 12.40 -28.15 28.00
C ARG A 75 10.93 -28.29 28.45
N ALA A 76 10.29 -27.19 28.81
CA ALA A 76 8.87 -27.20 29.14
C ALA A 76 8.05 -27.53 27.89
N VAL A 77 6.89 -28.14 28.11
CA VAL A 77 5.92 -28.36 27.03
C VAL A 77 5.59 -27.01 26.40
N PRO A 78 5.64 -26.90 25.08
CA PRO A 78 5.30 -25.67 24.39
C PRO A 78 3.88 -25.20 24.70
N ASP A 79 3.76 -23.95 25.10
CA ASP A 79 2.52 -23.25 25.36
C ASP A 79 2.62 -21.81 24.85
N PHE A 80 1.56 -21.01 25.07
CA PHE A 80 1.52 -19.62 24.62
C PHE A 80 2.62 -18.77 25.26
N ASP A 81 2.82 -18.91 26.56
CA ASP A 81 3.72 -18.03 27.34
C ASP A 81 5.21 -18.33 27.09
N ASN A 82 5.55 -19.60 26.82
CA ASN A 82 6.94 -20.02 26.62
C ASN A 82 7.36 -20.17 25.15
N THR A 83 6.43 -19.95 24.22
CA THR A 83 6.70 -20.09 22.77
C THR A 83 6.20 -18.89 21.98
N ILE A 84 4.91 -18.53 22.06
CA ILE A 84 4.29 -17.49 21.23
C ILE A 84 4.61 -16.10 21.76
N MET A 85 4.49 -15.83 23.06
CA MET A 85 4.84 -14.53 23.64
C MET A 85 6.30 -14.14 23.43
N PRO A 86 7.29 -15.04 23.56
CA PRO A 86 8.67 -14.74 23.17
C PRO A 86 8.83 -14.45 21.66
N LEU A 87 8.02 -15.04 20.77
CA LEU A 87 8.02 -14.70 19.33
C LEU A 87 7.46 -13.30 19.07
N GLU A 88 6.42 -12.88 19.79
CA GLU A 88 5.89 -11.51 19.72
C GLU A 88 6.93 -10.45 20.09
N ASN A 89 7.93 -10.83 20.93
CA ASN A 89 8.94 -9.94 21.48
C ASN A 89 10.37 -10.46 21.21
N LEU A 90 10.60 -10.93 19.98
CA LEU A 90 11.78 -11.70 19.64
C LEU A 90 13.09 -10.89 19.72
N SER A 91 13.07 -9.61 19.33
CA SER A 91 14.20 -8.70 19.48
C SER A 91 13.76 -7.26 19.67
N PRO A 92 13.68 -6.77 20.91
CA PRO A 92 13.36 -5.37 21.21
C PRO A 92 14.33 -4.36 20.58
N ILE A 93 15.59 -4.70 20.39
CA ILE A 93 16.55 -3.83 19.68
C ILE A 93 16.19 -3.75 18.20
N LEU A 94 15.94 -4.89 17.55
CA LEU A 94 15.59 -4.93 16.13
C LEU A 94 14.27 -4.21 15.86
N ASP A 95 13.27 -4.39 16.73
CA ASP A 95 11.98 -3.71 16.64
C ASP A 95 12.16 -2.18 16.64
N ARG A 96 13.01 -1.65 17.55
CA ARG A 96 13.27 -0.21 17.61
C ARG A 96 14.00 0.33 16.39
N VAL A 97 15.03 -0.38 15.93
CA VAL A 97 15.85 0.12 14.82
C VAL A 97 15.16 -0.11 13.46
N ALA A 98 14.47 -1.24 13.25
CA ALA A 98 13.89 -1.58 11.96
C ALA A 98 12.77 -0.62 11.56
N GLY A 99 11.87 -0.23 12.47
CA GLY A 99 10.80 0.73 12.18
C GLY A 99 11.35 2.09 11.74
N VAL A 100 12.35 2.62 12.44
CA VAL A 100 12.99 3.89 12.07
C VAL A 100 13.81 3.74 10.79
N PHE A 101 14.52 2.62 10.60
CA PHE A 101 15.30 2.34 9.40
C PHE A 101 14.41 2.30 8.14
N MET A 102 13.29 1.57 8.19
CA MET A 102 12.37 1.49 7.04
C MET A 102 11.77 2.85 6.73
N HIS A 103 11.40 3.63 7.75
CA HIS A 103 10.96 5.01 7.56
C HIS A 103 12.02 5.88 6.88
N TYR A 104 13.28 5.81 7.33
CA TYR A 104 14.37 6.56 6.71
C TYR A 104 14.65 6.11 5.29
N ASN A 105 14.59 4.81 5.02
CA ASN A 105 14.76 4.25 3.67
C ASN A 105 13.70 4.76 2.67
N GLU A 106 12.50 5.06 3.13
CA GLU A 106 11.41 5.54 2.28
C GLU A 106 11.30 7.07 2.22
N ALA A 107 11.51 7.74 3.35
CA ALA A 107 11.26 9.17 3.48
C ALA A 107 12.53 10.03 3.61
N MET A 108 13.68 9.45 3.96
CA MET A 108 14.95 10.15 4.23
C MET A 108 16.14 9.49 3.51
N ASN A 109 15.91 8.85 2.36
CA ASN A 109 16.92 8.10 1.62
C ASN A 109 17.88 9.03 0.87
N THR A 110 18.85 9.57 1.61
CA THR A 110 19.98 10.34 1.05
C THR A 110 21.03 9.38 0.47
N GLU A 111 21.98 9.90 -0.33
CA GLU A 111 23.07 9.07 -0.89
C GLU A 111 23.85 8.33 0.21
N ASP A 112 24.16 9.00 1.35
CA ASP A 112 24.84 8.39 2.49
C ASP A 112 23.98 7.30 3.16
N PHE A 113 22.67 7.49 3.22
CA PHE A 113 21.76 6.50 3.79
C PHE A 113 21.56 5.30 2.85
N ALA A 114 21.51 5.51 1.54
CA ALA A 114 21.41 4.44 0.55
C ALA A 114 22.54 3.40 0.68
N VAL A 115 23.77 3.86 0.95
CA VAL A 115 24.92 2.96 1.19
C VAL A 115 24.69 2.05 2.42
N ILE A 116 24.07 2.61 3.49
CA ILE A 116 23.72 1.84 4.68
C ILE A 116 22.56 0.87 4.37
N ALA A 117 21.59 1.31 3.58
CA ALA A 117 20.44 0.49 3.19
C ALA A 117 20.84 -0.73 2.36
N ASP A 118 21.80 -0.60 1.46
CA ASP A 118 22.34 -1.70 0.64
C ASP A 118 22.95 -2.82 1.51
N GLU A 119 23.55 -2.48 2.66
CA GLU A 119 24.07 -3.48 3.61
C GLU A 119 22.99 -3.98 4.59
N ALA A 120 22.11 -3.10 5.05
CA ALA A 120 21.13 -3.39 6.10
C ALA A 120 19.97 -4.28 5.61
N ILE A 121 19.44 -4.03 4.39
CA ILE A 121 18.29 -4.77 3.85
C ILE A 121 18.59 -6.27 3.74
N PRO A 122 19.73 -6.73 3.18
CA PRO A 122 20.08 -8.14 3.20
C PRO A 122 20.15 -8.75 4.61
N LEU A 123 20.68 -8.02 5.58
CA LEU A 123 20.77 -8.48 6.98
C LEU A 123 19.38 -8.63 7.62
N LEU A 124 18.46 -7.70 7.38
CA LEU A 124 17.08 -7.78 7.84
C LEU A 124 16.33 -8.97 7.22
N ASN A 125 16.57 -9.23 5.93
CA ASN A 125 16.03 -10.40 5.24
C ASN A 125 16.61 -11.71 5.82
N GLU A 126 17.90 -11.75 6.12
CA GLU A 126 18.51 -12.90 6.81
C GLU A 126 17.88 -13.12 8.20
N ALA A 127 17.66 -12.05 8.96
CA ALA A 127 16.99 -12.12 10.25
C ALA A 127 15.58 -12.73 10.15
N GLN A 128 14.80 -12.31 9.15
CA GLN A 128 13.48 -12.88 8.91
C GLN A 128 13.57 -14.38 8.54
N ASN A 129 14.53 -14.75 7.71
CA ASN A 129 14.77 -16.14 7.34
C ASN A 129 15.21 -17.01 8.53
N ASN A 130 15.99 -16.47 9.48
CA ASN A 130 16.35 -17.15 10.70
C ASN A 130 15.15 -17.58 11.56
N VAL A 131 14.06 -16.83 11.48
CA VAL A 131 12.77 -17.19 12.10
C VAL A 131 12.03 -18.20 11.22
N ASN A 132 11.73 -17.82 9.99
CA ASN A 132 10.79 -18.52 9.11
C ASN A 132 11.28 -19.94 8.71
N LEU A 133 12.59 -20.13 8.59
CA LEU A 133 13.20 -21.40 8.18
C LEU A 133 13.72 -22.23 9.36
N ASN A 134 13.39 -21.85 10.59
CA ASN A 134 13.83 -22.59 11.77
C ASN A 134 12.90 -23.76 12.11
N ASP A 135 13.29 -24.95 11.71
CA ASP A 135 12.49 -26.16 11.94
C ASP A 135 12.18 -26.43 13.41
N GLN A 136 13.12 -26.19 14.33
CA GLN A 136 12.92 -26.44 15.77
C GLN A 136 11.91 -25.44 16.36
N LEU A 137 11.98 -24.19 15.92
CA LEU A 137 11.03 -23.16 16.30
C LEU A 137 9.63 -23.49 15.76
N PHE A 138 9.55 -23.88 14.48
CA PHE A 138 8.30 -24.33 13.86
C PHE A 138 7.67 -25.49 14.63
N GLN A 139 8.46 -26.52 15.02
CA GLN A 139 7.91 -27.66 15.77
C GLN A 139 7.30 -27.23 17.11
N ARG A 140 7.85 -26.23 17.78
CA ARG A 140 7.27 -25.69 19.00
C ARG A 140 5.96 -24.94 18.73
N VAL A 141 5.93 -24.07 17.71
CA VAL A 141 4.72 -23.36 17.28
C VAL A 141 3.62 -24.37 16.87
N LYS A 142 3.97 -25.38 16.07
CA LYS A 142 3.07 -26.47 15.66
C LYS A 142 2.49 -27.22 16.87
N GLN A 143 3.30 -27.51 17.86
CA GLN A 143 2.82 -28.20 19.06
C GLN A 143 1.82 -27.32 19.86
N VAL A 144 2.03 -26.01 19.95
CA VAL A 144 1.04 -25.09 20.55
C VAL A 144 -0.25 -25.07 19.69
N TYR A 145 -0.12 -24.98 18.37
CA TYR A 145 -1.24 -24.99 17.44
C TYR A 145 -2.07 -26.26 17.53
N ASP A 146 -1.45 -27.42 17.50
CA ASP A 146 -2.13 -28.73 17.57
C ASP A 146 -2.87 -28.95 18.91
N ASN A 147 -2.40 -28.30 19.98
CA ASN A 147 -3.01 -28.39 21.31
C ASN A 147 -3.84 -27.16 21.71
N ARG A 148 -4.05 -26.18 20.82
CA ARG A 148 -4.70 -24.89 21.12
C ARG A 148 -6.10 -25.02 21.77
N ASP A 149 -6.81 -26.09 21.46
CA ASP A 149 -8.15 -26.34 22.04
C ASP A 149 -8.08 -26.97 23.43
N LYS A 150 -6.93 -27.59 23.79
CA LYS A 150 -6.70 -28.18 25.11
C LYS A 150 -6.04 -27.15 26.06
N LEU A 151 -5.33 -26.18 25.49
CA LEU A 151 -4.76 -25.07 26.23
C LEU A 151 -5.86 -24.07 26.58
N LYS A 152 -5.79 -23.46 27.76
CA LYS A 152 -6.79 -22.46 28.20
C LYS A 152 -6.56 -21.10 27.54
N LEU A 153 -6.48 -21.07 26.21
CA LEU A 153 -6.25 -19.86 25.44
C LEU A 153 -7.54 -19.06 25.26
N SER A 154 -7.44 -17.73 25.35
CA SER A 154 -8.50 -16.83 24.91
C SER A 154 -8.69 -16.93 23.37
N PRO A 155 -9.84 -16.51 22.84
CA PRO A 155 -10.05 -16.49 21.38
C PRO A 155 -8.96 -15.71 20.64
N VAL A 156 -8.52 -14.58 21.20
CA VAL A 156 -7.46 -13.74 20.60
C VAL A 156 -6.11 -14.46 20.63
N GLN A 157 -5.78 -15.15 21.71
CA GLN A 157 -4.54 -15.95 21.76
C GLN A 157 -4.56 -17.09 20.75
N LYS A 158 -5.70 -17.76 20.56
CA LYS A 158 -5.84 -18.78 19.51
C LYS A 158 -5.58 -18.18 18.12
N ARG A 159 -6.12 -16.98 17.85
CA ARG A 159 -5.89 -16.26 16.58
C ARG A 159 -4.41 -15.97 16.34
N VAL A 160 -3.68 -15.53 17.36
CA VAL A 160 -2.22 -15.31 17.26
C VAL A 160 -1.46 -16.61 16.96
N VAL A 161 -1.82 -17.70 17.68
CA VAL A 161 -1.23 -19.03 17.41
C VAL A 161 -1.50 -19.50 15.99
N GLU A 162 -2.72 -19.33 15.48
CA GLU A 162 -3.12 -19.68 14.12
C GLU A 162 -2.35 -18.84 13.09
N LYS A 163 -2.16 -17.54 13.35
CA LYS A 163 -1.39 -16.65 12.48
C LYS A 163 0.07 -17.09 12.38
N TYR A 164 0.77 -17.29 13.50
CA TYR A 164 2.16 -17.76 13.46
C TYR A 164 2.31 -19.13 12.79
N TYR A 165 1.44 -20.08 13.12
CA TYR A 165 1.47 -21.39 12.45
C TYR A 165 1.30 -21.25 10.94
N ARG A 166 0.31 -20.45 10.48
CA ARG A 166 0.06 -20.18 9.07
C ARG A 166 1.27 -19.54 8.39
N GLU A 167 1.88 -18.52 9.00
CA GLU A 167 3.06 -17.84 8.46
C GLU A 167 4.23 -18.80 8.23
N PHE A 168 4.50 -19.70 9.18
CA PHE A 168 5.52 -20.73 8.99
C PHE A 168 5.17 -21.71 7.86
N VAL A 169 3.92 -22.17 7.80
CA VAL A 169 3.46 -23.10 6.75
C VAL A 169 3.54 -22.45 5.37
N GLU A 170 3.21 -21.18 5.25
CA GLU A 170 3.30 -20.40 4.00
C GLU A 170 4.75 -20.29 3.46
N GLN A 171 5.73 -20.38 4.34
CA GLN A 171 7.15 -20.46 3.98
C GLN A 171 7.64 -21.90 3.72
N GLY A 172 6.76 -22.89 3.78
CA GLY A 172 7.08 -24.28 3.54
C GLY A 172 7.60 -25.05 4.76
N ALA A 173 7.43 -24.54 5.97
CA ALA A 173 7.97 -25.17 7.17
C ALA A 173 7.40 -26.59 7.44
N ASP A 174 6.19 -26.90 6.98
CA ASP A 174 5.53 -28.21 7.14
C ASP A 174 5.84 -29.19 5.98
N LEU A 175 6.66 -28.80 5.02
CA LEU A 175 7.06 -29.63 3.89
C LEU A 175 8.12 -30.66 4.27
N THR A 176 8.19 -31.77 3.49
CA THR A 176 9.32 -32.70 3.59
C THR A 176 10.63 -32.04 3.14
N PRO A 177 11.80 -32.56 3.56
CA PRO A 177 13.08 -31.99 3.14
C PRO A 177 13.24 -31.86 1.62
N GLU A 178 12.79 -32.86 0.87
CA GLU A 178 12.88 -32.90 -0.61
C GLU A 178 12.00 -31.77 -1.21
N LYS A 179 10.77 -31.58 -0.71
CA LYS A 179 9.88 -30.50 -1.15
C LYS A 179 10.39 -29.11 -0.75
N LYS A 180 11.08 -28.98 0.39
CA LYS A 180 11.73 -27.72 0.78
C LYS A 180 12.85 -27.35 -0.21
N GLU A 181 13.69 -28.29 -0.58
CA GLU A 181 14.74 -28.07 -1.59
C GLU A 181 14.13 -27.63 -2.92
N GLU A 182 13.08 -28.32 -3.38
CA GLU A 182 12.38 -27.99 -4.61
C GLU A 182 11.72 -26.59 -4.55
N LEU A 183 11.15 -26.18 -3.40
CA LEU A 183 10.58 -24.85 -3.19
C LEU A 183 11.65 -23.76 -3.25
N VAL A 184 12.84 -24.01 -2.67
CA VAL A 184 13.96 -23.06 -2.73
C VAL A 184 14.40 -22.85 -4.17
N GLU A 185 14.58 -23.93 -4.96
CA GLU A 185 14.94 -23.82 -6.39
C GLU A 185 13.91 -23.00 -7.19
N VAL A 186 12.62 -23.26 -6.96
CA VAL A 186 11.52 -22.51 -7.62
C VAL A 186 11.53 -21.04 -7.23
N ASN A 187 11.69 -20.71 -5.96
CA ASN A 187 11.75 -19.32 -5.48
C ASN A 187 12.99 -18.57 -6.03
N ASP A 188 14.13 -19.24 -6.11
CA ASP A 188 15.36 -18.66 -6.68
C ASP A 188 15.21 -18.35 -8.18
N GLU A 189 14.54 -19.24 -8.92
CA GLU A 189 14.28 -19.01 -10.35
C GLU A 189 13.25 -17.91 -10.56
N LEU A 190 12.17 -17.88 -9.77
CA LEU A 190 11.19 -16.79 -9.78
C LEU A 190 11.84 -15.44 -9.51
N SER A 191 12.71 -15.35 -8.50
CA SER A 191 13.41 -14.10 -8.15
C SER A 191 14.26 -13.56 -9.31
N LYS A 192 14.96 -14.44 -10.04
CA LYS A 192 15.71 -14.06 -11.24
C LYS A 192 14.82 -13.55 -12.36
N LEU A 193 13.66 -14.20 -12.56
CA LEU A 193 12.68 -13.79 -13.57
C LEU A 193 12.02 -12.45 -13.22
N PHE A 194 11.72 -12.19 -11.95
CA PHE A 194 11.21 -10.90 -11.51
C PHE A 194 12.20 -9.75 -11.77
N ILE A 195 13.47 -9.97 -11.47
CA ILE A 195 14.54 -9.00 -11.80
C ILE A 195 14.61 -8.77 -13.32
N GLN A 196 14.53 -9.84 -14.12
CA GLN A 196 14.54 -9.74 -15.58
C GLN A 196 13.33 -8.98 -16.09
N PHE A 197 12.12 -9.29 -15.61
CA PHE A 197 10.87 -8.62 -15.97
C PHE A 197 10.95 -7.10 -15.70
N ASN A 198 11.34 -6.72 -14.49
CA ASN A 198 11.45 -5.33 -14.08
C ASN A 198 12.51 -4.56 -14.90
N ARG A 199 13.64 -5.19 -15.19
CA ARG A 199 14.71 -4.60 -16.03
C ARG A 199 14.23 -4.39 -17.46
N ASN A 200 13.60 -5.39 -18.07
CA ASN A 200 13.07 -5.29 -19.43
C ASN A 200 12.03 -4.18 -19.53
N LEU A 201 11.13 -4.10 -18.55
CA LEU A 201 10.11 -3.05 -18.48
C LEU A 201 10.75 -1.66 -18.37
N LEU A 202 11.71 -1.48 -17.48
CA LEU A 202 12.41 -0.21 -17.30
C LEU A 202 13.12 0.23 -18.59
N ASN A 203 13.85 -0.68 -19.23
CA ASN A 203 14.55 -0.41 -20.47
C ASN A 203 13.60 -0.03 -21.61
N ALA A 204 12.50 -0.78 -21.76
CA ALA A 204 11.49 -0.49 -22.76
C ALA A 204 10.81 0.87 -22.53
N MET A 205 10.50 1.21 -21.27
CA MET A 205 9.92 2.50 -20.90
C MET A 205 10.83 3.68 -21.24
N ASN A 206 12.12 3.57 -20.93
CA ASN A 206 13.10 4.64 -21.13
C ASN A 206 13.52 4.80 -22.60
N SER A 207 13.42 3.73 -23.40
CA SER A 207 13.85 3.77 -24.81
C SER A 207 12.79 4.34 -25.75
N PHE A 208 11.52 4.33 -25.38
CA PHE A 208 10.43 4.80 -26.24
C PHE A 208 10.23 6.32 -26.13
N TYR A 209 10.12 6.95 -27.27
CA TYR A 209 9.61 8.33 -27.39
C TYR A 209 9.03 8.58 -28.79
N ILE A 210 8.15 9.57 -28.90
CA ILE A 210 7.60 10.08 -30.16
C ILE A 210 8.16 11.46 -30.36
N THR A 211 8.79 11.71 -31.52
CA THR A 211 9.25 13.04 -31.90
C THR A 211 8.16 13.75 -32.72
N VAL A 212 7.81 14.96 -32.31
CA VAL A 212 6.92 15.85 -33.06
C VAL A 212 7.79 16.94 -33.71
N TYR A 213 7.57 17.12 -35.02
CA TYR A 213 8.38 18.04 -35.85
C TYR A 213 7.65 19.35 -36.10
N ASP A 214 6.34 19.32 -36.22
CA ASP A 214 5.52 20.48 -36.55
C ASP A 214 4.75 20.99 -35.34
N LYS A 215 4.84 22.29 -35.06
CA LYS A 215 4.17 22.91 -33.92
C LYS A 215 2.64 22.79 -34.01
N GLU A 216 2.09 22.70 -35.22
CA GLU A 216 0.66 22.55 -35.45
C GLU A 216 0.12 21.22 -34.88
N ASP A 217 0.94 20.17 -34.83
CA ASP A 217 0.59 18.86 -34.26
C ASP A 217 0.44 18.89 -32.73
N LEU A 218 0.89 19.98 -32.08
CA LEU A 218 0.78 20.19 -30.64
C LEU A 218 -0.55 20.87 -30.24
N ALA A 219 -1.42 21.14 -31.22
CA ALA A 219 -2.71 21.79 -30.93
C ALA A 219 -3.50 21.02 -29.87
N GLY A 220 -4.16 21.77 -28.98
CA GLY A 220 -4.94 21.24 -27.85
C GLY A 220 -4.13 20.93 -26.58
N LEU A 221 -2.82 20.73 -26.67
CA LEU A 221 -1.96 20.41 -25.52
C LEU A 221 -1.79 21.61 -24.58
N PRO A 222 -1.78 21.39 -23.25
CA PRO A 222 -1.40 22.39 -22.27
C PRO A 222 0.05 22.89 -22.49
N GLU A 223 0.31 24.18 -22.24
CA GLU A 223 1.62 24.78 -22.40
C GLU A 223 2.71 24.07 -21.56
N SER A 224 2.35 23.65 -20.35
CA SER A 224 3.26 22.87 -19.48
C SER A 224 3.68 21.54 -20.11
N SER A 225 2.78 20.85 -20.79
CA SER A 225 3.07 19.58 -21.48
C SER A 225 3.96 19.81 -22.70
N VAL A 226 3.76 20.92 -23.43
CA VAL A 226 4.58 21.31 -24.57
C VAL A 226 6.00 21.67 -24.09
N SER A 227 6.13 22.42 -22.99
CA SER A 227 7.43 22.75 -22.40
C SER A 227 8.18 21.48 -21.94
N LEU A 228 7.50 20.57 -21.25
CA LEU A 228 8.08 19.30 -20.80
C LEU A 228 8.60 18.48 -22.00
N ALA A 229 7.84 18.43 -23.09
CA ALA A 229 8.25 17.71 -24.30
C ALA A 229 9.43 18.38 -25.02
N ALA A 230 9.54 19.70 -24.98
CA ALA A 230 10.70 20.43 -25.52
C ALA A 230 11.97 20.17 -24.69
N ASP A 231 11.88 20.17 -23.36
CA ASP A 231 12.98 19.85 -22.46
C ASP A 231 13.46 18.41 -22.65
N GLU A 232 12.53 17.46 -22.80
CA GLU A 232 12.83 16.06 -23.08
C GLU A 232 13.52 15.88 -24.46
N ALA A 233 13.06 16.59 -25.50
CA ALA A 233 13.71 16.60 -26.80
C ALA A 233 15.14 17.15 -26.72
N LYS A 234 15.34 18.25 -26.01
CA LYS A 234 16.67 18.85 -25.80
C LYS A 234 17.59 17.89 -25.05
N ALA A 235 17.11 17.20 -24.02
CA ALA A 235 17.90 16.21 -23.29
C ALA A 235 18.36 15.04 -24.18
N ARG A 236 17.64 14.78 -25.27
CA ARG A 236 17.94 13.74 -26.27
C ARG A 236 18.75 14.29 -27.49
N GLY A 237 19.13 15.55 -27.47
CA GLY A 237 19.84 16.17 -28.59
C GLY A 237 18.99 16.52 -29.81
N LEU A 238 17.67 16.66 -29.62
CA LEU A 238 16.66 16.99 -30.62
C LEU A 238 16.23 18.47 -30.45
N ASP A 239 17.17 19.38 -30.44
CA ASP A 239 16.89 20.82 -30.23
C ASP A 239 15.88 21.38 -31.25
N GLY A 240 14.88 22.10 -30.71
CA GLY A 240 13.85 22.74 -31.54
C GLY A 240 12.66 21.81 -31.90
N LEU A 241 12.66 20.56 -31.42
CA LEU A 241 11.59 19.58 -31.56
C LEU A 241 10.92 19.30 -30.23
N TRP A 242 9.95 18.42 -30.22
CA TRP A 242 9.26 17.95 -29.02
C TRP A 242 9.32 16.42 -28.94
N ALA A 243 9.63 15.88 -27.76
CA ALA A 243 9.66 14.44 -27.53
C ALA A 243 8.67 14.06 -26.42
N PHE A 244 7.75 13.14 -26.74
CA PHE A 244 6.78 12.61 -25.79
C PHE A 244 7.15 11.17 -25.43
N THR A 245 7.24 10.89 -24.11
CA THR A 245 7.59 9.59 -23.56
C THR A 245 6.36 8.85 -23.03
N LEU A 246 6.54 7.57 -22.65
CA LEU A 246 5.46 6.76 -22.04
C LEU A 246 5.22 7.07 -20.56
N HIS A 247 6.04 7.88 -19.92
CA HIS A 247 5.83 8.31 -18.54
C HIS A 247 4.51 9.07 -18.39
N ALA A 248 3.79 8.82 -17.29
CA ALA A 248 2.45 9.36 -17.09
C ALA A 248 2.32 10.89 -17.30
N PRO A 249 3.26 11.75 -16.80
CA PRO A 249 3.18 13.21 -17.02
C PRO A 249 3.28 13.63 -18.49
N SER A 250 3.91 12.83 -19.36
CA SER A 250 4.03 13.09 -20.79
C SER A 250 2.86 12.44 -21.57
N ARG A 251 2.54 11.18 -21.24
CA ARG A 251 1.56 10.36 -21.97
C ARG A 251 0.11 10.80 -21.73
N LEU A 252 -0.29 10.99 -20.46
CA LEU A 252 -1.69 11.24 -20.11
C LEU A 252 -2.21 12.56 -20.69
N PRO A 253 -1.49 13.71 -20.55
CA PRO A 253 -1.93 14.94 -21.20
C PRO A 253 -2.00 14.84 -22.72
N LEU A 254 -1.08 14.09 -23.36
CA LEU A 254 -1.13 13.88 -24.79
C LEU A 254 -2.43 13.12 -25.21
N LEU A 255 -2.76 12.03 -24.54
CA LEU A 255 -3.98 11.26 -24.81
C LEU A 255 -5.25 12.05 -24.50
N GLN A 256 -5.20 12.96 -23.52
CA GLN A 256 -6.38 13.70 -23.05
C GLN A 256 -6.64 14.99 -23.83
N TYR A 257 -5.60 15.65 -24.35
CA TYR A 257 -5.72 17.02 -24.87
C TYR A 257 -5.25 17.20 -26.34
N ALA A 258 -4.37 16.32 -26.87
CA ALA A 258 -3.87 16.52 -28.22
C ALA A 258 -4.99 16.40 -29.26
N ASP A 259 -5.19 17.45 -30.10
CA ASP A 259 -6.16 17.42 -31.19
C ASP A 259 -5.77 16.43 -32.29
N ASN A 260 -4.46 16.22 -32.49
CA ASN A 260 -3.96 15.27 -33.50
C ASN A 260 -4.23 13.82 -33.10
N ARG A 261 -5.23 13.21 -33.79
CA ARG A 261 -5.65 11.81 -33.53
C ARG A 261 -4.54 10.80 -33.78
N ASN A 262 -3.69 11.02 -34.82
CA ASN A 262 -2.60 10.10 -35.14
C ASN A 262 -1.54 10.10 -34.03
N LEU A 263 -1.31 11.25 -33.40
CA LEU A 263 -0.39 11.36 -32.27
C LEU A 263 -0.93 10.59 -31.04
N ARG A 264 -2.24 10.69 -30.76
CA ARG A 264 -2.88 9.88 -29.71
C ARG A 264 -2.77 8.39 -29.99
N GLU A 265 -3.04 7.97 -31.24
CA GLU A 265 -2.92 6.58 -31.68
C GLU A 265 -1.50 6.04 -31.51
N ALA A 266 -0.50 6.80 -31.95
CA ALA A 266 0.90 6.42 -31.81
C ALA A 266 1.31 6.25 -30.34
N MET A 267 0.91 7.19 -29.46
CA MET A 267 1.17 7.12 -28.02
C MET A 267 0.48 5.93 -27.37
N TYR A 268 -0.79 5.71 -27.69
CA TYR A 268 -1.56 4.57 -27.19
C TYR A 268 -0.92 3.23 -27.59
N LYS A 269 -0.59 3.08 -28.88
CA LYS A 269 0.08 1.87 -29.39
C LYS A 269 1.45 1.67 -28.74
N GLY A 270 2.24 2.74 -28.61
CA GLY A 270 3.54 2.68 -27.91
C GLY A 270 3.40 2.15 -26.47
N TYR A 271 2.39 2.64 -25.75
CA TYR A 271 2.15 2.17 -24.37
C TYR A 271 1.62 0.74 -24.31
N THR A 272 0.63 0.39 -25.14
CA THR A 272 -0.01 -0.94 -25.09
C THR A 272 0.86 -2.06 -25.67
N THR A 273 1.96 -1.73 -26.36
CA THR A 273 2.98 -2.70 -26.84
C THR A 273 4.27 -2.64 -26.02
N LEU A 274 4.28 -1.93 -24.89
CA LEU A 274 5.46 -1.79 -24.04
C LEU A 274 5.95 -3.17 -23.57
N ALA A 275 7.27 -3.39 -23.67
CA ALA A 275 7.95 -4.64 -23.32
C ALA A 275 7.35 -5.93 -23.96
N SER A 276 6.75 -5.80 -25.17
CA SER A 276 6.13 -6.93 -25.87
C SER A 276 6.93 -7.44 -27.08
N TYR A 277 8.08 -6.84 -27.36
CA TYR A 277 8.93 -7.21 -28.51
C TYR A 277 10.40 -6.87 -28.29
N GLY A 278 11.27 -7.37 -29.21
CA GLY A 278 12.70 -7.09 -29.17
C GLY A 278 13.41 -7.71 -27.98
N GLU A 279 14.53 -7.09 -27.58
CA GLU A 279 15.37 -7.58 -26.47
C GLU A 279 14.70 -7.45 -25.10
N ASN A 280 13.73 -6.53 -24.97
CA ASN A 280 12.99 -6.27 -23.73
C ASN A 280 11.64 -7.01 -23.71
N ASN A 281 11.46 -8.06 -24.50
CA ASN A 281 10.22 -8.83 -24.55
C ASN A 281 9.97 -9.63 -23.27
N ASN A 282 8.90 -9.32 -22.57
CA ASN A 282 8.52 -9.98 -21.31
C ASN A 282 7.61 -11.22 -21.51
N TYR A 283 7.08 -11.49 -22.70
CA TYR A 283 6.23 -12.67 -22.92
C TYR A 283 6.91 -13.98 -22.49
N PRO A 284 8.15 -14.29 -22.93
CA PRO A 284 8.81 -15.53 -22.50
C PRO A 284 9.14 -15.57 -21.00
N VAL A 285 9.28 -14.41 -20.37
CA VAL A 285 9.51 -14.31 -18.91
C VAL A 285 8.22 -14.64 -18.16
N ILE A 286 7.09 -14.11 -18.61
CA ILE A 286 5.75 -14.36 -18.04
C ILE A 286 5.39 -15.84 -18.13
N GLU A 287 5.59 -16.49 -19.28
CA GLU A 287 5.33 -17.91 -19.49
C GLU A 287 6.04 -18.78 -18.45
N LYS A 288 7.31 -18.47 -18.17
CA LYS A 288 8.09 -19.16 -17.14
C LYS A 288 7.60 -18.85 -15.72
N ILE A 289 7.26 -17.59 -15.42
CA ILE A 289 6.74 -17.20 -14.11
C ILE A 289 5.45 -17.96 -13.80
N VAL A 290 4.49 -17.99 -14.75
CA VAL A 290 3.21 -18.68 -14.55
C VAL A 290 3.43 -20.17 -14.29
N LYS A 291 4.29 -20.84 -15.08
CA LYS A 291 4.63 -22.24 -14.88
C LYS A 291 5.27 -22.53 -13.52
N LEU A 292 6.19 -21.68 -13.09
CA LEU A 292 6.85 -21.83 -11.78
C LEU A 292 5.90 -21.57 -10.61
N ARG A 293 4.96 -20.64 -10.75
CA ARG A 293 3.93 -20.37 -9.75
C ARG A 293 2.99 -21.56 -9.58
N ASP A 294 2.56 -22.17 -10.66
CA ASP A 294 1.78 -23.40 -10.61
C ASP A 294 2.55 -24.54 -9.92
N LYS A 295 3.83 -24.74 -10.30
CA LYS A 295 4.71 -25.67 -9.61
C LYS A 295 4.84 -25.38 -8.12
N LYS A 296 5.02 -24.12 -7.74
CA LYS A 296 5.07 -23.66 -6.33
C LYS A 296 3.78 -24.03 -5.58
N ALA A 297 2.63 -23.76 -6.18
CA ALA A 297 1.34 -24.10 -5.58
C ALA A 297 1.19 -25.60 -5.33
N HIS A 298 1.55 -26.44 -6.28
CA HIS A 298 1.52 -27.90 -6.13
C HIS A 298 2.48 -28.41 -5.05
N ILE A 299 3.71 -27.87 -4.97
CA ILE A 299 4.65 -28.18 -3.87
C ILE A 299 3.99 -27.87 -2.53
N MET A 300 3.30 -26.72 -2.42
CA MET A 300 2.62 -26.25 -1.22
C MET A 300 1.28 -26.95 -0.95
N GLY A 301 0.84 -27.87 -1.84
CA GLY A 301 -0.39 -28.68 -1.65
C GLY A 301 -1.68 -28.03 -2.14
N PHE A 302 -1.60 -27.03 -3.01
CA PHE A 302 -2.74 -26.37 -3.64
C PHE A 302 -2.89 -26.80 -5.10
N ASP A 303 -4.13 -26.74 -5.63
CA ASP A 303 -4.43 -27.12 -7.01
C ASP A 303 -3.89 -26.12 -8.03
N ASN A 304 -3.73 -24.85 -7.66
CA ASN A 304 -3.18 -23.79 -8.49
C ASN A 304 -2.73 -22.60 -7.63
N PHE A 305 -2.02 -21.66 -8.24
CA PHE A 305 -1.48 -20.48 -7.55
C PHE A 305 -2.54 -19.54 -7.03
N ALA A 306 -3.66 -19.34 -7.75
CA ALA A 306 -4.75 -18.49 -7.28
C ALA A 306 -5.38 -19.05 -6.00
N GLN A 307 -5.59 -20.37 -5.90
CA GLN A 307 -6.08 -21.01 -4.69
C GLN A 307 -5.11 -20.79 -3.51
N MET A 308 -3.81 -20.97 -3.74
CA MET A 308 -2.79 -20.72 -2.72
C MET A 308 -2.86 -19.29 -2.19
N MET A 309 -2.95 -18.30 -3.07
CA MET A 309 -2.94 -16.89 -2.68
C MET A 309 -4.24 -16.45 -2.01
N THR A 310 -5.40 -16.87 -2.52
CA THR A 310 -6.70 -16.46 -1.97
C THR A 310 -7.08 -17.19 -0.67
N SER A 311 -6.52 -18.37 -0.41
CA SER A 311 -6.79 -19.11 0.85
C SER A 311 -6.37 -18.35 2.11
N ARG A 312 -5.49 -17.37 1.97
CA ARG A 312 -4.84 -16.62 3.07
C ARG A 312 -5.61 -15.38 3.52
N VAL A 313 -6.60 -14.94 2.74
CA VAL A 313 -7.24 -13.64 2.84
C VAL A 313 -8.76 -13.80 2.96
N MET A 314 -9.50 -12.70 3.10
CA MET A 314 -10.95 -12.71 3.36
C MET A 314 -11.77 -13.44 2.27
N ALA A 315 -11.34 -13.41 1.00
CA ALA A 315 -12.01 -14.09 -0.12
C ALA A 315 -11.99 -15.62 0.00
N LYS A 316 -10.98 -16.21 0.63
CA LYS A 316 -10.76 -17.65 0.86
C LYS A 316 -10.61 -18.51 -0.40
N THR A 317 -11.26 -18.17 -1.50
CA THR A 317 -11.20 -18.93 -2.76
C THR A 317 -11.14 -18.01 -3.98
N PRO A 318 -10.49 -18.45 -5.09
CA PRO A 318 -10.48 -17.67 -6.33
C PRO A 318 -11.88 -17.50 -6.93
N GLU A 319 -12.80 -18.44 -6.70
CA GLU A 319 -14.18 -18.39 -7.19
C GLU A 319 -14.99 -17.28 -6.48
N ALA A 320 -14.75 -17.07 -5.19
CA ALA A 320 -15.38 -15.97 -4.45
C ALA A 320 -14.91 -14.61 -4.99
N ALA A 321 -13.60 -14.46 -5.23
CA ALA A 321 -13.04 -13.26 -5.82
C ALA A 321 -13.55 -13.02 -7.25
N GLU A 322 -13.55 -14.05 -8.12
CA GLU A 322 -14.05 -13.95 -9.50
C GLU A 322 -15.54 -13.60 -9.53
N THR A 323 -16.35 -14.21 -8.65
CA THR A 323 -17.80 -13.95 -8.57
C THR A 323 -18.05 -12.47 -8.23
N LEU A 324 -17.37 -11.92 -7.23
CA LEU A 324 -17.51 -10.51 -6.88
C LEU A 324 -17.05 -9.59 -8.02
N LEU A 325 -15.93 -9.89 -8.65
CA LEU A 325 -15.44 -9.11 -9.80
C LEU A 325 -16.46 -9.08 -10.94
N LEU A 326 -17.05 -10.22 -11.30
CA LEU A 326 -18.04 -10.32 -12.38
C LEU A 326 -19.36 -9.58 -12.04
N GLN A 327 -19.78 -9.60 -10.77
CA GLN A 327 -20.95 -8.82 -10.32
C GLN A 327 -20.77 -7.31 -10.53
N VAL A 328 -19.53 -6.82 -10.50
CA VAL A 328 -19.21 -5.40 -10.71
C VAL A 328 -18.87 -5.11 -12.19
N PHE A 329 -18.19 -6.04 -12.86
CA PHE A 329 -17.72 -5.88 -14.24
C PHE A 329 -18.86 -5.77 -15.25
N GLU A 330 -19.88 -6.62 -15.18
CA GLU A 330 -20.99 -6.61 -16.10
C GLU A 330 -21.80 -5.29 -16.10
N PRO A 331 -22.21 -4.73 -14.94
CA PRO A 331 -22.82 -3.39 -14.90
C PRO A 331 -21.88 -2.28 -15.40
N ALA A 332 -20.58 -2.38 -15.12
CA ALA A 332 -19.59 -1.41 -15.57
C ALA A 332 -19.47 -1.39 -17.11
N THR A 333 -19.41 -2.56 -17.75
CA THR A 333 -19.36 -2.65 -19.22
C THR A 333 -20.64 -2.13 -19.88
N ASN A 334 -21.81 -2.25 -19.25
CA ASN A 334 -23.03 -1.63 -19.72
C ASN A 334 -22.96 -0.09 -19.63
N ARG A 335 -22.39 0.45 -18.54
CA ARG A 335 -22.15 1.89 -18.42
C ARG A 335 -21.14 2.40 -19.47
N VAL A 336 -20.12 1.63 -19.83
CA VAL A 336 -19.17 1.96 -20.90
C VAL A 336 -19.90 2.21 -22.22
N LYS A 337 -20.93 1.43 -22.56
CA LYS A 337 -21.73 1.64 -23.81
C LYS A 337 -22.38 3.01 -23.82
N GLU A 338 -22.89 3.49 -22.68
CA GLU A 338 -23.47 4.82 -22.52
C GLU A 338 -22.39 5.91 -22.65
N GLU A 339 -21.24 5.72 -21.97
CA GLU A 339 -20.11 6.65 -22.03
C GLU A 339 -19.54 6.76 -23.46
N VAL A 340 -19.41 5.64 -24.17
CA VAL A 340 -18.99 5.62 -25.60
C VAL A 340 -20.02 6.30 -26.50
N ALA A 341 -21.32 6.11 -26.26
CA ALA A 341 -22.37 6.78 -27.03
C ALA A 341 -22.32 8.32 -26.87
N ASP A 342 -22.08 8.81 -25.64
CA ASP A 342 -21.87 10.24 -25.36
C ASP A 342 -20.67 10.80 -26.16
N MET A 343 -19.55 10.07 -26.14
CA MET A 343 -18.35 10.45 -26.88
C MET A 343 -18.57 10.40 -28.38
N GLN A 344 -19.23 9.37 -28.89
CA GLN A 344 -19.56 9.24 -30.33
C GLN A 344 -20.45 10.37 -30.80
N ALA A 345 -21.41 10.83 -29.98
CA ALA A 345 -22.25 11.98 -30.33
C ALA A 345 -21.44 13.26 -30.58
N ILE A 346 -20.34 13.47 -29.82
CA ILE A 346 -19.42 14.59 -30.06
C ILE A 346 -18.67 14.40 -31.38
N VAL A 347 -18.15 13.19 -31.66
CA VAL A 347 -17.47 12.88 -32.93
C VAL A 347 -18.39 13.15 -34.12
N ASP A 348 -19.64 12.72 -34.00
CA ASP A 348 -20.64 12.91 -35.08
C ASP A 348 -20.99 14.39 -35.27
N ALA A 349 -21.14 15.17 -34.20
CA ALA A 349 -21.36 16.61 -34.25
C ALA A 349 -20.17 17.37 -34.88
N GLU A 350 -18.95 16.93 -34.60
CA GLU A 350 -17.71 17.44 -35.20
C GLU A 350 -17.49 16.95 -36.65
N LYS A 351 -18.36 16.08 -37.17
CA LYS A 351 -18.26 15.43 -38.50
C LYS A 351 -16.94 14.63 -38.63
N GLY A 352 -16.49 13.98 -37.57
CA GLY A 352 -15.23 13.25 -37.50
C GLY A 352 -15.19 12.03 -38.42
N GLY A 353 -16.33 11.38 -38.67
CA GLY A 353 -16.47 10.28 -39.66
C GLY A 353 -15.80 8.96 -39.21
N PHE A 354 -15.53 8.77 -37.90
CA PHE A 354 -14.95 7.57 -37.37
C PHE A 354 -15.70 7.10 -36.10
N LYS A 355 -15.49 5.84 -35.72
CA LYS A 355 -15.94 5.30 -34.44
C LYS A 355 -14.89 5.52 -33.37
N ILE A 356 -15.33 5.71 -32.11
CA ILE A 356 -14.45 5.79 -30.95
C ILE A 356 -13.56 4.55 -30.91
N ALA A 357 -12.26 4.77 -30.85
CA ALA A 357 -11.24 3.75 -30.65
C ALA A 357 -10.56 3.97 -29.29
N PRO A 358 -9.81 2.99 -28.76
CA PRO A 358 -9.17 3.13 -27.44
C PRO A 358 -8.30 4.39 -27.27
N TRP A 359 -7.62 4.84 -28.32
CA TRP A 359 -6.82 6.07 -28.29
C TRP A 359 -7.61 7.38 -28.34
N ASP A 360 -8.92 7.29 -28.59
CA ASP A 360 -9.83 8.43 -28.58
C ASP A 360 -10.50 8.63 -27.22
N TYR A 361 -10.51 7.59 -26.37
CA TYR A 361 -11.30 7.53 -25.15
C TYR A 361 -11.01 8.71 -24.22
N TYR A 362 -9.75 8.91 -23.81
CA TYR A 362 -9.37 9.99 -22.91
C TYR A 362 -9.72 11.38 -23.46
N TYR A 363 -9.49 11.60 -24.73
CA TYR A 363 -9.74 12.88 -25.39
C TYR A 363 -11.24 13.21 -25.44
N TYR A 364 -12.07 12.28 -25.91
CA TYR A 364 -13.51 12.52 -25.99
C TYR A 364 -14.20 12.45 -24.63
N ALA A 365 -13.74 11.62 -23.70
CA ALA A 365 -14.20 11.63 -22.32
C ALA A 365 -13.97 13.01 -21.67
N ASN A 366 -12.81 13.65 -21.91
CA ASN A 366 -12.55 15.00 -21.43
C ASN A 366 -13.51 16.05 -22.04
N LYS A 367 -13.83 15.95 -23.33
CA LYS A 367 -14.85 16.80 -23.98
C LYS A 367 -16.24 16.60 -23.37
N VAL A 368 -16.66 15.35 -23.13
CA VAL A 368 -17.92 15.02 -22.44
C VAL A 368 -17.93 15.60 -21.03
N LYS A 369 -16.84 15.44 -20.26
CA LYS A 369 -16.71 16.00 -18.91
C LYS A 369 -16.93 17.51 -18.90
N LYS A 370 -16.24 18.22 -19.79
CA LYS A 370 -16.38 19.68 -19.91
C LYS A 370 -17.80 20.11 -20.33
N ALA A 371 -18.41 19.38 -21.27
CA ALA A 371 -19.76 19.71 -21.76
C ALA A 371 -20.86 19.43 -20.75
N LYS A 372 -20.76 18.34 -19.95
CA LYS A 372 -21.82 17.92 -19.02
C LYS A 372 -21.68 18.53 -17.61
N TYR A 373 -20.47 18.75 -17.12
CA TYR A 373 -20.25 19.09 -15.72
C TYR A 373 -19.67 20.49 -15.53
N ASP A 374 -19.06 21.07 -16.57
CA ASP A 374 -18.49 22.43 -16.54
C ASP A 374 -17.70 22.72 -15.25
N ILE A 375 -16.84 21.76 -14.86
CA ILE A 375 -16.00 21.84 -13.67
C ILE A 375 -14.54 21.96 -14.09
N ASP A 376 -13.88 22.99 -13.54
CA ASP A 376 -12.45 23.20 -13.68
C ASP A 376 -11.78 23.07 -12.32
N GLU A 377 -10.74 22.27 -12.23
CA GLU A 377 -9.98 22.08 -11.00
C GLU A 377 -9.39 23.40 -10.48
N SER A 378 -9.07 24.34 -11.36
CA SER A 378 -8.61 25.68 -10.99
C SER A 378 -9.63 26.49 -10.21
N GLU A 379 -10.94 26.19 -10.35
CA GLU A 379 -12.03 26.85 -9.60
C GLU A 379 -12.19 26.30 -8.18
N ILE A 380 -11.89 25.00 -7.97
CA ILE A 380 -12.07 24.34 -6.66
C ILE A 380 -10.81 24.36 -5.79
N ARG A 381 -9.63 24.24 -6.40
CA ARG A 381 -8.33 24.19 -5.71
C ARG A 381 -8.09 25.35 -4.71
N PRO A 382 -8.51 26.62 -4.96
CA PRO A 382 -8.37 27.71 -4.01
C PRO A 382 -9.07 27.50 -2.65
N TYR A 383 -9.97 26.52 -2.54
CA TYR A 383 -10.69 26.18 -1.31
C TYR A 383 -10.01 25.08 -0.49
N PHE A 384 -9.00 24.41 -1.04
CA PHE A 384 -8.35 23.24 -0.45
C PHE A 384 -6.95 23.56 0.09
N GLN A 385 -6.85 24.54 0.97
CA GLN A 385 -5.63 24.80 1.71
C GLN A 385 -5.34 23.65 2.69
N LEU A 386 -4.14 23.08 2.69
CA LEU A 386 -3.76 21.90 3.48
C LEU A 386 -4.15 22.01 4.96
N GLU A 387 -3.85 23.15 5.60
CA GLU A 387 -4.16 23.34 7.02
C GLU A 387 -5.68 23.31 7.30
N ASN A 388 -6.50 23.76 6.36
CA ASN A 388 -7.95 23.67 6.48
C ASN A 388 -8.47 22.27 6.20
N VAL A 389 -7.89 21.56 5.23
CA VAL A 389 -8.18 20.14 4.97
C VAL A 389 -7.92 19.31 6.22
N LEU A 390 -6.77 19.50 6.89
CA LEU A 390 -6.45 18.83 8.15
C LEU A 390 -7.44 19.17 9.27
N LYS A 391 -7.92 20.43 9.36
CA LYS A 391 -8.98 20.78 10.33
C LYS A 391 -10.28 20.03 10.06
N GLY A 392 -10.66 19.87 8.78
CA GLY A 392 -11.83 19.08 8.39
C GLY A 392 -11.67 17.60 8.74
N LEU A 393 -10.50 17.05 8.46
CA LEU A 393 -10.13 15.68 8.80
C LEU A 393 -10.22 15.42 10.31
N PHE A 394 -9.61 16.28 11.12
CA PHE A 394 -9.61 16.16 12.58
C PHE A 394 -11.01 16.39 13.17
N TYR A 395 -11.80 17.28 12.58
CA TYR A 395 -13.21 17.43 12.94
C TYR A 395 -14.00 16.13 12.73
N CYS A 396 -13.82 15.46 11.60
CA CYS A 396 -14.46 14.16 11.35
C CYS A 396 -14.04 13.13 12.39
N ALA A 397 -12.74 13.02 12.70
CA ALA A 397 -12.22 12.09 13.70
C ALA A 397 -12.78 12.34 15.10
N GLU A 398 -12.91 13.62 15.50
CA GLU A 398 -13.52 13.99 16.79
C GLU A 398 -15.00 13.62 16.83
N LYS A 399 -15.75 13.94 15.78
CA LYS A 399 -17.19 13.68 15.70
C LYS A 399 -17.52 12.20 15.67
N LEU A 400 -16.78 11.42 14.87
CA LEU A 400 -17.03 9.98 14.69
C LEU A 400 -16.50 9.16 15.86
N TYR A 401 -15.29 9.45 16.29
CA TYR A 401 -14.53 8.54 17.16
C TYR A 401 -14.17 9.12 18.51
N GLY A 402 -14.47 10.41 18.74
CA GLY A 402 -14.21 11.09 20.01
C GLY A 402 -12.72 11.23 20.31
N ILE A 403 -11.90 11.44 19.29
CA ILE A 403 -10.46 11.65 19.42
C ILE A 403 -10.07 13.07 19.02
N LYS A 404 -9.07 13.62 19.66
CA LYS A 404 -8.57 14.98 19.44
C LYS A 404 -7.06 14.94 19.16
N MET A 405 -6.64 15.64 18.11
CA MET A 405 -5.23 15.86 17.77
C MET A 405 -4.73 17.12 18.48
N VAL A 406 -3.74 16.95 19.34
CA VAL A 406 -3.08 18.03 20.07
C VAL A 406 -1.65 18.13 19.61
N GLU A 407 -1.29 19.22 18.95
CA GLU A 407 0.06 19.41 18.45
C GLU A 407 1.11 19.40 19.57
N MET A 408 2.24 18.78 19.33
CA MET A 408 3.39 18.68 20.21
C MET A 408 4.62 19.35 19.58
N PRO A 409 4.75 20.68 19.65
CA PRO A 409 5.81 21.42 18.96
C PRO A 409 7.24 21.00 19.39
N ASP A 410 7.38 20.62 20.65
CA ASP A 410 8.68 20.21 21.26
C ASP A 410 8.97 18.70 21.13
N ALA A 411 8.12 17.93 20.41
CA ALA A 411 8.36 16.51 20.22
C ALA A 411 9.53 16.28 19.26
N PRO A 412 10.34 15.22 19.48
CA PRO A 412 11.35 14.84 18.51
C PRO A 412 10.77 14.59 17.12
N LYS A 413 11.42 15.09 16.08
CA LYS A 413 11.01 14.90 14.70
C LYS A 413 12.22 14.76 13.78
N TYR A 414 12.09 14.02 12.70
CA TYR A 414 13.19 13.75 11.77
C TYR A 414 13.40 14.86 10.72
N MET A 415 12.45 15.78 10.58
CA MET A 415 12.49 16.94 9.67
C MET A 415 11.67 18.08 10.24
N ASP A 416 12.06 19.33 9.94
CA ASP A 416 11.35 20.53 10.41
C ASP A 416 9.90 20.62 9.94
N GLU A 417 9.64 20.10 8.72
CA GLU A 417 8.30 20.10 8.10
C GLU A 417 7.35 19.06 8.71
N VAL A 418 7.84 18.15 9.54
CA VAL A 418 7.01 17.15 10.21
C VAL A 418 6.25 17.79 11.37
N THR A 419 4.95 17.50 11.44
CA THR A 419 4.13 17.87 12.60
C THR A 419 3.80 16.63 13.40
N VAL A 420 3.94 16.73 14.74
CA VAL A 420 3.68 15.64 15.68
C VAL A 420 2.48 15.98 16.54
N TYR A 421 1.55 15.03 16.67
CA TYR A 421 0.33 15.19 17.47
C TYR A 421 0.24 14.13 18.57
N ASP A 422 -0.16 14.53 19.75
CA ASP A 422 -0.71 13.67 20.79
C ASP A 422 -2.19 13.42 20.47
N VAL A 423 -2.53 12.19 20.13
CA VAL A 423 -3.92 11.79 19.90
C VAL A 423 -4.54 11.42 21.24
N GLN A 424 -5.56 12.18 21.64
CA GLN A 424 -6.18 12.07 22.94
C GLN A 424 -7.67 11.72 22.84
N ASP A 425 -8.20 11.03 23.83
CA ASP A 425 -9.65 10.97 24.03
C ASP A 425 -10.18 12.39 24.25
N ALA A 426 -11.15 12.83 23.44
CA ALA A 426 -11.63 14.21 23.42
C ALA A 426 -12.32 14.62 24.73
N LYS A 427 -12.81 13.65 25.54
CA LYS A 427 -13.52 13.91 26.80
C LYS A 427 -12.61 13.85 28.00
N THR A 428 -11.72 12.87 28.05
CA THR A 428 -10.87 12.60 29.22
C THR A 428 -9.49 13.22 29.10
N GLY A 429 -9.01 13.51 27.88
CA GLY A 429 -7.64 13.94 27.61
C GLY A 429 -6.62 12.79 27.71
N GLU A 430 -7.07 11.55 27.87
CA GLU A 430 -6.17 10.38 27.92
C GLU A 430 -5.45 10.21 26.60
N HIS A 431 -4.13 9.96 26.67
CA HIS A 431 -3.30 9.62 25.52
C HIS A 431 -3.73 8.30 24.86
N ILE A 432 -3.91 8.31 23.54
CA ILE A 432 -4.28 7.13 22.75
C ILE A 432 -3.13 6.70 21.85
N SER A 433 -2.49 7.65 21.17
CA SER A 433 -1.46 7.39 20.15
C SER A 433 -0.63 8.64 19.91
N VAL A 434 0.51 8.48 19.28
CA VAL A 434 1.21 9.59 18.60
C VAL A 434 0.90 9.50 17.11
N PHE A 435 0.59 10.65 16.50
CA PHE A 435 0.40 10.77 15.06
C PHE A 435 1.38 11.79 14.47
N MET A 436 2.06 11.42 13.39
CA MET A 436 3.03 12.29 12.69
C MET A 436 2.61 12.49 11.25
N THR A 437 2.84 13.69 10.70
CA THR A 437 2.51 14.02 9.30
C THR A 437 3.70 14.58 8.57
N ASP A 438 3.96 14.08 7.35
CA ASP A 438 5.04 14.48 6.47
C ASP A 438 4.53 14.56 5.03
N TYR A 439 3.99 15.71 4.62
CA TYR A 439 3.19 15.82 3.41
C TYR A 439 3.91 16.41 2.19
N PHE A 440 5.13 16.93 2.31
CA PHE A 440 5.76 17.60 1.18
C PHE A 440 6.86 16.77 0.52
N PRO A 441 6.99 16.84 -0.84
CA PRO A 441 7.98 16.10 -1.57
C PRO A 441 9.40 16.63 -1.30
N ARG A 442 10.40 15.74 -1.38
CA ARG A 442 11.82 16.04 -1.34
C ARG A 442 12.61 14.96 -2.09
N ALA A 443 13.84 15.27 -2.49
CA ALA A 443 14.66 14.35 -3.30
C ALA A 443 14.92 12.99 -2.63
N SER A 444 14.99 12.97 -1.29
CA SER A 444 15.22 11.75 -0.50
C SER A 444 13.93 10.97 -0.14
N LYS A 445 12.74 11.42 -0.61
CA LYS A 445 11.46 10.80 -0.29
C LYS A 445 10.92 10.02 -1.49
N ARG A 446 10.49 8.77 -1.26
CA ARG A 446 9.75 7.96 -2.23
C ARG A 446 8.47 8.69 -2.67
N GLN A 447 8.09 8.55 -3.94
CA GLN A 447 6.84 9.07 -4.48
C GLN A 447 5.63 8.28 -3.96
N GLY A 448 4.44 8.91 -4.02
CA GLY A 448 3.18 8.37 -3.53
C GLY A 448 2.85 8.88 -2.14
N ALA A 449 1.88 8.23 -1.51
CA ALA A 449 1.50 8.46 -0.13
C ALA A 449 1.42 7.11 0.59
N TRP A 450 1.58 7.12 1.92
CA TRP A 450 1.46 5.90 2.72
C TRP A 450 1.30 6.21 4.20
N MET A 451 0.73 5.26 4.91
CA MET A 451 0.72 5.17 6.36
C MET A 451 1.65 4.04 6.82
N GLU A 452 2.38 4.26 7.92
CA GLU A 452 3.15 3.21 8.58
C GLU A 452 3.32 3.51 10.09
N GLN A 453 3.98 2.61 10.84
CA GLN A 453 4.16 2.72 12.28
C GLN A 453 5.64 2.68 12.66
N LEU A 454 6.07 3.62 13.52
CA LEU A 454 7.36 3.55 14.17
C LEU A 454 7.35 2.60 15.38
N GLN A 455 6.18 2.45 16.00
CA GLN A 455 5.91 1.52 17.09
C GLN A 455 4.50 0.95 16.96
N GLY A 456 4.37 -0.35 16.88
CA GLY A 456 3.08 -1.03 16.89
C GLY A 456 2.44 -1.07 18.28
N ALA A 457 1.12 -1.15 18.33
CA ALA A 457 0.38 -1.37 19.59
C ALA A 457 0.51 -2.81 20.05
N GLY A 458 0.65 -3.04 21.37
CA GLY A 458 0.66 -4.38 21.92
C GLY A 458 1.39 -4.52 23.26
N ILE A 459 1.40 -5.74 23.78
CA ILE A 459 2.13 -6.12 24.99
C ILE A 459 3.58 -6.41 24.60
N TYR A 460 4.49 -5.70 25.23
CA TYR A 460 5.93 -5.81 24.98
C TYR A 460 6.63 -6.72 26.02
N GLU A 461 7.95 -6.86 25.88
CA GLU A 461 8.80 -7.74 26.69
C GLU A 461 8.73 -7.47 28.20
N ASP A 462 8.37 -6.25 28.60
CA ASP A 462 8.19 -5.85 30.01
C ASP A 462 6.77 -6.12 30.54
N GLY A 463 5.93 -6.76 29.75
CA GLY A 463 4.53 -7.07 30.06
C GLY A 463 3.57 -5.88 30.00
N LYS A 464 4.05 -4.71 29.57
CA LYS A 464 3.21 -3.51 29.45
C LYS A 464 2.67 -3.33 28.05
N TYR A 465 1.44 -2.85 27.97
CA TYR A 465 0.86 -2.43 26.71
C TYR A 465 1.44 -1.07 26.30
N ARG A 466 2.04 -1.00 25.10
CA ARG A 466 2.51 0.26 24.52
C ARG A 466 1.53 0.74 23.47
N ARG A 467 1.30 2.05 23.45
CA ARG A 467 0.45 2.74 22.48
C ARG A 467 1.20 2.89 21.14
N PRO A 468 0.50 2.94 20.00
CA PRO A 468 1.15 3.03 18.71
C PRO A 468 1.70 4.43 18.43
N ILE A 469 2.75 4.50 17.60
CA ILE A 469 3.28 5.72 16.99
C ILE A 469 3.12 5.55 15.49
N VAL A 470 2.22 6.34 14.90
CA VAL A 470 1.77 6.22 13.51
C VAL A 470 2.17 7.46 12.73
N TYR A 471 2.50 7.31 11.47
CA TYR A 471 2.77 8.44 10.60
C TYR A 471 2.09 8.31 9.24
N ASN A 472 1.70 9.46 8.66
CA ASN A 472 1.28 9.59 7.28
C ASN A 472 2.31 10.39 6.50
N VAL A 473 2.68 9.88 5.34
CA VAL A 473 3.59 10.54 4.40
C VAL A 473 2.84 10.82 3.10
N GLY A 474 3.10 11.98 2.50
CA GLY A 474 2.57 12.36 1.20
C GLY A 474 3.60 13.12 0.37
N ASN A 475 3.23 13.45 -0.85
CA ASN A 475 4.03 14.25 -1.78
C ASN A 475 3.14 15.35 -2.40
N PHE A 476 2.49 16.13 -1.54
CA PHE A 476 1.50 17.12 -1.94
C PHE A 476 2.13 18.42 -2.43
N THR A 477 1.32 19.21 -3.15
CA THR A 477 1.73 20.50 -3.69
C THR A 477 2.25 21.43 -2.58
N ARG A 478 3.51 21.87 -2.72
CA ARG A 478 4.15 22.79 -1.78
C ARG A 478 3.56 24.20 -1.85
N PRO A 479 3.66 24.99 -0.75
CA PRO A 479 3.48 26.43 -0.82
C PRO A 479 4.42 27.08 -1.85
N ALA A 480 3.95 28.13 -2.54
CA ALA A 480 4.75 28.84 -3.51
C ALA A 480 4.62 30.37 -3.33
N GLY A 481 5.71 31.03 -2.99
CA GLY A 481 5.70 32.47 -2.68
C GLY A 481 4.76 32.80 -1.52
N ASN A 482 3.73 33.61 -1.78
CA ASN A 482 2.69 33.97 -0.79
C ASN A 482 1.45 33.04 -0.88
N THR A 483 1.47 32.02 -1.72
CA THR A 483 0.36 31.08 -1.86
C THR A 483 0.60 29.89 -0.94
N PRO A 484 -0.32 29.55 -0.02
CA PRO A 484 -0.21 28.37 0.83
C PRO A 484 -0.27 27.09 0.01
N ALA A 485 -0.07 25.94 0.64
CA ALA A 485 -0.27 24.65 0.00
C ALA A 485 -1.75 24.49 -0.38
N LEU A 486 -2.05 24.58 -1.66
CA LEU A 486 -3.38 24.38 -2.22
C LEU A 486 -3.42 23.01 -2.88
N LEU A 487 -4.19 22.10 -2.30
CA LEU A 487 -4.29 20.72 -2.75
C LEU A 487 -5.20 20.58 -3.97
N THR A 488 -4.91 19.59 -4.81
CA THR A 488 -5.87 19.07 -5.78
C THR A 488 -6.96 18.27 -5.07
N LEU A 489 -8.06 17.97 -5.73
CA LEU A 489 -9.10 17.10 -5.14
C LEU A 489 -8.54 15.70 -4.81
N ASP A 490 -7.73 15.14 -5.70
CA ASP A 490 -7.04 13.86 -5.51
C ASP A 490 -6.10 13.88 -4.28
N GLU A 491 -5.34 14.97 -4.07
CA GLU A 491 -4.50 15.13 -2.88
C GLU A 491 -5.33 15.25 -1.59
N VAL A 492 -6.52 15.86 -1.66
CA VAL A 492 -7.46 15.91 -0.52
C VAL A 492 -7.98 14.50 -0.20
N GLU A 493 -8.46 13.77 -1.20
CA GLU A 493 -8.93 12.39 -1.06
C GLU A 493 -7.81 11.49 -0.52
N THR A 494 -6.58 11.61 -1.05
CA THR A 494 -5.40 10.91 -0.55
C THR A 494 -5.11 11.23 0.92
N THR A 495 -5.28 12.50 1.35
CA THR A 495 -5.08 12.88 2.76
C THR A 495 -6.07 12.14 3.68
N PHE A 496 -7.32 12.02 3.27
CA PHE A 496 -8.34 11.28 4.02
C PHE A 496 -8.09 9.77 3.96
N HIS A 497 -7.67 9.23 2.81
CA HIS A 497 -7.29 7.84 2.61
C HIS A 497 -6.22 7.40 3.61
N GLU A 498 -5.05 8.05 3.59
CA GLU A 498 -3.94 7.71 4.48
C GLU A 498 -4.30 7.87 5.96
N PHE A 499 -5.15 8.85 6.25
CA PHE A 499 -5.64 9.00 7.62
C PHE A 499 -6.62 7.89 8.03
N GLY A 500 -7.34 7.27 7.09
CA GLY A 500 -8.16 6.09 7.35
C GLY A 500 -7.33 4.90 7.82
N HIS A 501 -6.18 4.65 7.19
CA HIS A 501 -5.19 3.69 7.68
C HIS A 501 -4.62 4.11 9.05
N ALA A 502 -4.31 5.40 9.21
CA ALA A 502 -3.81 5.91 10.49
C ALA A 502 -4.83 5.71 11.62
N LEU A 503 -6.13 5.91 11.37
CA LEU A 503 -7.19 5.63 12.35
C LEU A 503 -7.20 4.16 12.78
N GLN A 504 -7.02 3.22 11.85
CA GLN A 504 -6.93 1.80 12.17
C GLN A 504 -5.68 1.49 13.00
N GLY A 505 -4.54 2.09 12.67
CA GLY A 505 -3.30 1.98 13.44
C GLY A 505 -3.42 2.56 14.84
N MET A 506 -3.94 3.80 14.97
CA MET A 506 -4.02 4.54 16.22
C MET A 506 -5.04 3.99 17.21
N LEU A 507 -6.20 3.54 16.70
CA LEU A 507 -7.33 3.15 17.55
C LEU A 507 -7.33 1.68 17.94
N THR A 508 -6.43 0.87 17.39
CA THR A 508 -6.36 -0.57 17.68
C THR A 508 -6.27 -0.84 19.18
N LYS A 509 -6.98 -1.86 19.64
CA LYS A 509 -6.95 -2.40 21.01
C LYS A 509 -6.46 -3.85 21.06
N ALA A 510 -5.96 -4.35 19.94
CA ALA A 510 -5.40 -5.68 19.89
C ALA A 510 -4.21 -5.80 20.88
N PRO A 511 -4.17 -6.88 21.68
CA PRO A 511 -3.16 -7.00 22.72
C PRO A 511 -1.79 -7.48 22.20
N TYR A 512 -1.71 -7.96 20.96
CA TYR A 512 -0.51 -8.51 20.35
C TYR A 512 -0.19 -7.78 19.06
N ARG A 513 1.09 -7.46 18.87
CA ARG A 513 1.57 -6.65 17.74
C ARG A 513 1.29 -7.29 16.37
N SER A 514 1.45 -8.60 16.29
CA SER A 514 1.23 -9.36 15.05
C SER A 514 -0.19 -9.23 14.48
N ILE A 515 -1.18 -8.88 15.31
CA ILE A 515 -2.59 -8.75 14.91
C ILE A 515 -3.15 -7.35 15.13
N ALA A 516 -2.30 -6.36 15.44
CA ALA A 516 -2.72 -4.99 15.77
C ALA A 516 -2.77 -4.08 14.52
N GLY A 517 -3.66 -3.09 14.56
CA GLY A 517 -3.75 -2.04 13.55
C GLY A 517 -3.99 -2.58 12.13
N THR A 518 -3.10 -2.24 11.22
CA THR A 518 -3.14 -2.62 9.81
C THR A 518 -2.60 -4.03 9.50
N ASN A 519 -2.21 -4.82 10.54
CA ASN A 519 -1.78 -6.21 10.37
C ASN A 519 -2.96 -7.17 10.16
N VAL A 520 -3.78 -6.89 9.15
CA VAL A 520 -5.00 -7.60 8.75
C VAL A 520 -4.85 -8.21 7.36
N ASP A 521 -5.85 -8.99 6.93
CA ASP A 521 -5.86 -9.57 5.58
C ASP A 521 -5.77 -8.46 4.51
N ARG A 522 -5.01 -8.70 3.43
CA ARG A 522 -4.72 -7.72 2.37
C ARG A 522 -5.97 -7.19 1.67
N ASP A 523 -6.97 -8.05 1.44
CA ASP A 523 -8.22 -7.67 0.79
C ASP A 523 -9.21 -6.96 1.73
N TYR A 524 -8.80 -6.72 2.99
CA TYR A 524 -9.56 -6.00 3.98
C TYR A 524 -8.94 -4.66 4.39
N VAL A 525 -7.61 -4.52 4.30
CA VAL A 525 -6.87 -3.36 4.84
C VAL A 525 -7.32 -2.03 4.22
N GLU A 526 -7.63 -2.01 2.91
CA GLU A 526 -8.06 -0.80 2.20
C GLU A 526 -9.49 -0.33 2.52
N MET A 527 -10.28 -1.15 3.22
CA MET A 527 -11.63 -0.74 3.62
C MET A 527 -11.62 0.51 4.50
N CYS A 528 -10.67 0.61 5.44
CA CYS A 528 -10.59 1.72 6.39
C CYS A 528 -10.13 3.03 5.74
N SER A 529 -9.23 2.93 4.77
CA SER A 529 -8.72 4.07 4.01
C SER A 529 -9.79 4.60 3.04
N GLN A 530 -10.34 3.72 2.21
CA GLN A 530 -11.30 4.09 1.18
C GLN A 530 -12.62 4.63 1.74
N ILE A 531 -13.17 4.05 2.80
CA ILE A 531 -14.38 4.60 3.41
C ILE A 531 -14.15 6.02 3.94
N ASN A 532 -12.95 6.33 4.41
CA ASN A 532 -12.65 7.64 4.97
C ASN A 532 -12.62 8.75 3.90
N GLU A 533 -12.38 8.42 2.63
CA GLU A 533 -12.41 9.34 1.48
C GLU A 533 -13.79 10.01 1.31
N HIS A 534 -14.88 9.33 1.66
CA HIS A 534 -16.22 9.88 1.49
C HIS A 534 -16.46 11.15 2.30
N TRP A 535 -15.86 11.27 3.49
CA TRP A 535 -15.97 12.50 4.27
C TRP A 535 -15.23 13.68 3.64
N ALA A 536 -14.20 13.44 2.81
CA ALA A 536 -13.48 14.50 2.11
C ALA A 536 -14.40 15.36 1.26
N THR A 537 -15.34 14.72 0.55
CA THR A 537 -16.23 15.40 -0.40
C THR A 537 -17.68 15.52 0.06
N ALA A 538 -17.99 15.06 1.28
CA ALA A 538 -19.32 15.22 1.86
C ALA A 538 -19.69 16.69 2.00
N PRO A 539 -20.88 17.17 1.50
CA PRO A 539 -21.23 18.57 1.48
C PRO A 539 -21.19 19.27 2.85
N GLU A 540 -21.58 18.56 3.91
CA GLU A 540 -21.54 19.11 5.28
C GLU A 540 -20.11 19.24 5.81
N VAL A 541 -19.17 18.39 5.38
CA VAL A 541 -17.75 18.46 5.75
C VAL A 541 -17.03 19.52 4.93
N LEU A 542 -17.31 19.63 3.63
CA LEU A 542 -16.79 20.70 2.78
C LEU A 542 -17.12 22.10 3.36
N LYS A 543 -18.32 22.30 3.91
CA LYS A 543 -18.69 23.56 4.56
C LYS A 543 -17.86 23.89 5.80
N ILE A 544 -17.26 22.90 6.44
CA ILE A 544 -16.38 23.11 7.60
C ILE A 544 -15.01 23.61 7.16
N TYR A 545 -14.38 22.92 6.18
CA TYR A 545 -12.98 23.15 5.89
C TYR A 545 -12.70 23.84 4.54
N ALA A 546 -13.55 23.64 3.51
CA ALA A 546 -13.30 24.16 2.19
C ALA A 546 -13.56 25.68 2.13
N ARG A 547 -12.51 26.45 2.45
CA ARG A 547 -12.55 27.91 2.50
C ARG A 547 -11.51 28.50 1.56
N HIS A 548 -11.94 29.50 0.76
CA HIS A 548 -11.07 30.18 -0.18
C HIS A 548 -9.90 30.85 0.55
N TYR A 549 -8.67 30.51 0.17
CA TYR A 549 -7.46 30.88 0.91
C TYR A 549 -7.20 32.40 1.02
N LYS A 550 -7.77 33.23 0.11
CA LYS A 550 -7.65 34.69 0.17
C LYS A 550 -8.81 35.36 0.89
N THR A 551 -10.05 34.92 0.62
CA THR A 551 -11.26 35.61 1.12
C THR A 551 -11.82 35.00 2.40
N GLY A 552 -11.48 33.72 2.70
CA GLY A 552 -12.05 32.94 3.79
C GLY A 552 -13.50 32.48 3.56
N GLU A 553 -14.08 32.79 2.40
CA GLU A 553 -15.42 32.35 2.02
C GLU A 553 -15.50 30.85 1.87
N VAL A 554 -16.63 30.30 2.34
CA VAL A 554 -16.93 28.85 2.18
C VAL A 554 -17.16 28.54 0.71
N ILE A 555 -16.75 27.36 0.27
CA ILE A 555 -17.00 26.85 -1.09
C ILE A 555 -18.49 27.00 -1.44
N PRO A 556 -18.84 27.59 -2.60
CA PRO A 556 -20.23 27.76 -3.02
C PRO A 556 -20.94 26.44 -3.25
N ASP A 557 -22.23 26.35 -2.88
CA ASP A 557 -23.05 25.17 -3.14
C ASP A 557 -23.08 24.78 -4.64
N SER A 558 -22.96 25.76 -5.55
CA SER A 558 -22.86 25.50 -6.99
C SER A 558 -21.63 24.67 -7.38
N LEU A 559 -20.47 24.95 -6.78
CA LEU A 559 -19.26 24.15 -6.99
C LEU A 559 -19.37 22.77 -6.35
N VAL A 560 -19.91 22.69 -5.12
CA VAL A 560 -20.17 21.41 -4.45
C VAL A 560 -21.10 20.53 -5.31
N ASN A 561 -22.17 21.08 -5.85
CA ASN A 561 -23.10 20.35 -6.71
C ASN A 561 -22.42 19.87 -8.01
N LYS A 562 -21.57 20.70 -8.64
CA LYS A 562 -20.75 20.29 -9.78
C LYS A 562 -19.82 19.14 -9.42
N MET A 563 -19.13 19.18 -8.29
CA MET A 563 -18.25 18.10 -7.80
C MET A 563 -19.04 16.81 -7.61
N GLN A 564 -20.21 16.87 -6.95
CA GLN A 564 -21.06 15.69 -6.72
C GLN A 564 -21.60 15.11 -8.05
N ALA A 565 -21.96 15.95 -9.02
CA ALA A 565 -22.40 15.49 -10.33
C ALA A 565 -21.25 14.82 -11.11
N ALA A 566 -20.03 15.36 -11.00
CA ALA A 566 -18.84 14.85 -11.68
C ALA A 566 -18.27 13.55 -11.03
N SER A 567 -18.61 13.25 -9.79
CA SER A 567 -18.06 12.06 -9.08
C SER A 567 -18.44 10.73 -9.74
N LYS A 568 -19.54 10.71 -10.47
CA LYS A 568 -20.01 9.52 -11.23
C LYS A 568 -19.55 9.49 -12.70
N PHE A 569 -18.77 10.49 -13.11
CA PHE A 569 -18.24 10.56 -14.47
C PHE A 569 -17.24 9.44 -14.73
N ASN A 570 -17.37 8.80 -15.89
CA ASN A 570 -16.42 7.79 -16.40
C ASN A 570 -16.22 6.57 -15.47
N GLN A 571 -17.18 6.30 -14.61
CA GLN A 571 -17.12 5.16 -13.68
C GLN A 571 -17.19 3.81 -14.40
N GLY A 572 -17.86 3.75 -15.56
CA GLY A 572 -17.87 2.57 -16.42
C GLY A 572 -16.45 2.19 -16.87
N PHE A 573 -15.73 3.15 -17.43
CA PHE A 573 -14.34 2.97 -17.86
C PHE A 573 -13.43 2.54 -16.71
N THR A 574 -13.37 3.33 -15.64
CA THR A 574 -12.45 3.09 -14.52
C THR A 574 -12.69 1.72 -13.87
N THR A 575 -13.97 1.34 -13.73
CA THR A 575 -14.34 0.04 -13.14
C THR A 575 -13.99 -1.11 -14.09
N THR A 576 -14.27 -0.96 -15.38
CA THR A 576 -14.01 -2.01 -16.38
C THR A 576 -12.52 -2.29 -16.54
N GLU A 577 -11.66 -1.26 -16.62
CA GLU A 577 -10.22 -1.47 -16.74
C GLU A 577 -9.61 -2.13 -15.50
N LEU A 578 -10.07 -1.74 -14.29
CA LEU A 578 -9.59 -2.29 -13.02
C LEU A 578 -10.05 -3.75 -12.82
N ALA A 579 -11.36 -3.99 -12.98
CA ALA A 579 -11.93 -5.33 -12.82
C ALA A 579 -11.43 -6.30 -13.90
N GLY A 580 -11.27 -5.82 -15.15
CA GLY A 580 -10.66 -6.59 -16.24
C GLY A 580 -9.24 -7.03 -15.92
N ALA A 581 -8.41 -6.13 -15.39
CA ALA A 581 -7.05 -6.46 -14.98
C ALA A 581 -7.03 -7.47 -13.80
N ALA A 582 -7.94 -7.34 -12.84
CA ALA A 582 -8.08 -8.29 -11.72
C ALA A 582 -8.55 -9.68 -12.19
N LEU A 583 -9.49 -9.73 -13.14
CA LEU A 583 -9.92 -10.99 -13.77
C LEU A 583 -8.80 -11.65 -14.56
N LEU A 584 -8.00 -10.88 -15.30
CA LEU A 584 -6.82 -11.38 -16.00
C LEU A 584 -5.81 -12.00 -15.02
N ASP A 585 -5.51 -11.32 -13.91
CA ASP A 585 -4.62 -11.80 -12.87
C ASP A 585 -5.08 -13.13 -12.25
N LEU A 586 -6.35 -13.23 -11.86
CA LEU A 586 -6.91 -14.48 -11.33
C LEU A 586 -6.84 -15.63 -12.36
N ASN A 587 -7.08 -15.34 -13.65
CA ASN A 587 -6.98 -16.35 -14.70
C ASN A 587 -5.54 -16.80 -14.92
N TYR A 588 -4.53 -15.93 -14.76
CA TYR A 588 -3.12 -16.36 -14.74
C TYR A 588 -2.83 -17.28 -13.56
N GLY A 589 -3.32 -16.97 -12.37
CA GLY A 589 -3.12 -17.83 -11.20
C GLY A 589 -3.81 -19.19 -11.26
N LYS A 590 -4.83 -19.34 -12.12
CA LYS A 590 -5.50 -20.63 -12.41
C LYS A 590 -4.84 -21.40 -13.56
N ASN A 591 -3.88 -20.80 -14.27
CA ASN A 591 -3.22 -21.37 -15.43
C ASN A 591 -1.96 -22.13 -15.00
N ASN A 592 -1.76 -23.34 -15.53
CA ASN A 592 -0.58 -24.18 -15.23
C ASN A 592 0.67 -23.81 -16.02
N GLY A 593 0.61 -22.84 -16.92
CA GLY A 593 1.72 -22.38 -17.75
C GLY A 593 2.12 -23.34 -18.89
N GLU A 594 1.45 -24.48 -19.05
CA GLU A 594 1.74 -25.40 -20.13
C GLU A 594 1.26 -24.84 -21.48
N ASN A 595 2.19 -24.70 -22.42
CA ASN A 595 1.93 -24.12 -23.75
C ASN A 595 1.27 -22.73 -23.72
N LEU A 596 1.52 -21.94 -22.69
CA LEU A 596 0.98 -20.59 -22.56
C LEU A 596 1.54 -19.69 -23.67
N ASN A 597 0.64 -19.12 -24.49
CA ASN A 597 0.91 -18.02 -25.39
C ASN A 597 0.26 -16.77 -24.79
N VAL A 598 1.04 -15.87 -24.25
CA VAL A 598 0.54 -14.72 -23.48
C VAL A 598 -0.42 -13.83 -24.27
N PRO A 599 -0.12 -13.41 -25.53
CA PRO A 599 -1.06 -12.62 -26.34
C PRO A 599 -2.41 -13.32 -26.59
N GLU A 600 -2.40 -14.60 -26.92
CA GLU A 600 -3.61 -15.40 -27.15
C GLU A 600 -4.40 -15.59 -25.85
N PHE A 601 -3.71 -15.79 -24.75
CA PHE A 601 -4.34 -15.92 -23.43
C PHE A 601 -5.03 -14.62 -22.99
N GLU A 602 -4.38 -13.47 -23.14
CA GLU A 602 -5.01 -12.17 -22.87
C GLU A 602 -6.28 -11.96 -23.71
N ALA A 603 -6.20 -12.28 -25.01
CA ALA A 603 -7.32 -12.13 -25.91
C ALA A 603 -8.49 -13.08 -25.55
N ALA A 604 -8.18 -14.33 -25.22
CA ALA A 604 -9.18 -15.31 -24.80
C ALA A 604 -9.87 -14.92 -23.47
N VAL A 605 -9.11 -14.39 -22.51
CA VAL A 605 -9.71 -13.86 -21.26
C VAL A 605 -10.58 -12.64 -21.56
N ALA A 606 -10.13 -11.69 -22.39
CA ALA A 606 -10.92 -10.52 -22.78
C ALA A 606 -12.25 -10.92 -23.45
N GLU A 607 -12.21 -11.88 -24.36
CA GLU A 607 -13.41 -12.43 -25.01
C GLU A 607 -14.34 -13.11 -23.99
N LYS A 608 -13.78 -13.97 -23.13
CA LYS A 608 -14.54 -14.68 -22.08
C LYS A 608 -15.32 -13.75 -21.16
N ILE A 609 -14.69 -12.63 -20.75
CA ILE A 609 -15.32 -11.68 -19.83
C ILE A 609 -16.17 -10.62 -20.56
N GLY A 610 -16.14 -10.54 -21.89
CA GLY A 610 -16.86 -9.55 -22.67
C GLY A 610 -16.25 -8.14 -22.56
N MET A 611 -14.92 -8.02 -22.61
CA MET A 611 -14.21 -6.73 -22.55
C MET A 611 -14.61 -5.84 -23.74
N PRO A 612 -15.06 -4.58 -23.52
CA PRO A 612 -15.40 -3.66 -24.61
C PRO A 612 -14.19 -3.37 -25.51
N ALA A 613 -14.44 -3.25 -26.82
CA ALA A 613 -13.37 -3.00 -27.81
C ALA A 613 -12.69 -1.62 -27.66
N GLU A 614 -13.37 -0.67 -27.05
CA GLU A 614 -12.91 0.70 -26.80
C GLU A 614 -12.02 0.81 -25.56
N ILE A 615 -11.92 -0.26 -24.76
CA ILE A 615 -11.14 -0.30 -23.51
C ILE A 615 -10.15 -1.46 -23.57
N THR A 616 -8.91 -1.23 -23.16
CA THR A 616 -7.96 -2.31 -22.88
C THR A 616 -7.85 -2.54 -21.38
N TYR A 617 -7.21 -3.63 -20.98
CA TYR A 617 -6.84 -3.83 -19.59
C TYR A 617 -6.04 -2.63 -19.06
N ARG A 618 -6.23 -2.28 -17.79
CA ARG A 618 -5.44 -1.24 -17.11
C ARG A 618 -3.95 -1.44 -17.30
N TYR A 619 -3.52 -2.69 -17.29
CA TYR A 619 -2.18 -3.14 -17.64
C TYR A 619 -2.26 -4.35 -18.56
N ARG A 620 -1.55 -4.32 -19.69
CA ARG A 620 -1.28 -5.52 -20.47
C ARG A 620 -0.16 -6.32 -19.80
N SER A 621 -0.15 -7.63 -20.00
CA SER A 621 0.76 -8.55 -19.30
C SER A 621 2.23 -8.14 -19.34
N PRO A 622 2.83 -7.68 -20.48
CA PRO A 622 4.25 -7.35 -20.53
C PRO A 622 4.69 -6.21 -19.60
N TYR A 623 3.77 -5.37 -19.16
CA TYR A 623 4.04 -4.26 -18.24
C TYR A 623 3.16 -4.27 -16.98
N PHE A 624 2.51 -5.38 -16.69
CA PHE A 624 1.72 -5.56 -15.47
C PHE A 624 2.64 -5.88 -14.28
N LYS A 625 3.42 -4.87 -13.87
CA LYS A 625 4.42 -4.98 -12.81
C LYS A 625 3.86 -5.52 -11.50
N HIS A 626 2.62 -5.15 -11.12
CA HIS A 626 1.98 -5.58 -9.88
C HIS A 626 1.93 -7.10 -9.73
N ILE A 627 1.79 -7.83 -10.85
CA ILE A 627 1.63 -9.29 -10.81
C ILE A 627 2.81 -10.07 -11.37
N PHE A 628 3.74 -9.43 -12.08
CA PHE A 628 4.92 -10.09 -12.66
C PHE A 628 6.24 -9.52 -12.20
N GLY A 629 6.22 -8.41 -11.47
CA GLY A 629 7.42 -7.81 -10.87
C GLY A 629 7.86 -8.49 -9.56
N ASP A 630 6.94 -9.14 -8.89
CA ASP A 630 7.10 -9.96 -7.67
C ASP A 630 5.81 -10.80 -7.44
N ASP A 631 5.75 -11.56 -6.32
CA ASP A 631 4.56 -12.35 -5.94
C ASP A 631 3.53 -11.53 -5.11
N GLY A 632 3.84 -10.29 -4.78
CA GLY A 632 3.08 -9.51 -3.80
C GLY A 632 1.60 -9.31 -4.13
N TYR A 633 1.27 -9.01 -5.39
CA TYR A 633 -0.09 -8.82 -5.88
C TYR A 633 -0.58 -9.91 -6.84
N ALA A 634 0.26 -10.93 -7.10
CA ALA A 634 -0.11 -12.01 -8.01
C ALA A 634 -1.30 -12.82 -7.48
N SER A 635 -2.32 -13.00 -8.29
CA SER A 635 -3.66 -13.50 -7.92
C SER A 635 -4.30 -12.73 -6.76
N GLY A 636 -3.85 -11.49 -6.55
CA GLY A 636 -4.28 -10.59 -5.49
C GLY A 636 -4.69 -9.20 -5.96
N TYR A 637 -4.64 -8.91 -7.27
CA TYR A 637 -5.01 -7.59 -7.79
C TYR A 637 -6.49 -7.25 -7.58
N TYR A 638 -7.35 -8.25 -7.39
CA TYR A 638 -8.76 -8.10 -7.06
C TYR A 638 -8.99 -7.37 -5.73
N THR A 639 -8.02 -7.35 -4.83
CA THR A 639 -8.14 -6.78 -3.47
C THR A 639 -8.58 -5.32 -3.48
N TYR A 640 -8.17 -4.55 -4.48
CA TYR A 640 -8.61 -3.16 -4.66
C TYR A 640 -10.13 -3.04 -4.82
N LEU A 641 -10.72 -3.85 -5.71
CA LEU A 641 -12.16 -3.82 -5.94
C LEU A 641 -12.94 -4.50 -4.81
N TRP A 642 -12.35 -5.54 -4.21
CA TRP A 642 -12.92 -6.21 -3.02
C TRP A 642 -13.11 -5.22 -1.87
N ALA A 643 -12.06 -4.47 -1.54
CA ALA A 643 -12.11 -3.45 -0.49
C ALA A 643 -13.11 -2.33 -0.82
N GLN A 644 -13.23 -1.93 -2.10
CA GLN A 644 -14.24 -0.96 -2.54
C GLN A 644 -15.69 -1.47 -2.37
N VAL A 645 -15.92 -2.76 -2.49
CA VAL A 645 -17.24 -3.34 -2.18
C VAL A 645 -17.51 -3.27 -0.67
N LEU A 646 -16.51 -3.58 0.16
CA LEU A 646 -16.63 -3.49 1.61
C LEU A 646 -16.91 -2.06 2.07
N GLU A 647 -16.12 -1.10 1.58
CA GLU A 647 -16.26 0.29 1.99
C GLU A 647 -17.59 0.90 1.53
N ALA A 648 -18.01 0.63 0.28
CA ALA A 648 -19.26 1.15 -0.24
C ALA A 648 -20.48 0.63 0.55
N ASP A 649 -20.47 -0.67 0.91
CA ASP A 649 -21.52 -1.28 1.73
C ASP A 649 -21.50 -0.72 3.17
N ALA A 650 -20.32 -0.48 3.73
CA ALA A 650 -20.18 0.17 5.03
C ALA A 650 -20.62 1.64 4.98
N TRP A 651 -20.25 2.38 3.92
CA TRP A 651 -20.65 3.78 3.70
C TRP A 651 -22.16 3.94 3.57
N GLU A 652 -22.84 3.03 2.85
CA GLU A 652 -24.29 3.05 2.71
C GLU A 652 -25.01 3.06 4.07
N LEU A 653 -24.48 2.38 5.09
CA LEU A 653 -25.04 2.45 6.44
C LEU A 653 -24.90 3.86 7.07
N PHE A 654 -23.78 4.53 6.83
CA PHE A 654 -23.61 5.91 7.26
C PHE A 654 -24.53 6.86 6.50
N GLU A 655 -24.73 6.69 5.20
CA GLU A 655 -25.70 7.48 4.44
C GLU A 655 -27.14 7.30 4.97
N GLU A 656 -27.55 6.05 5.27
CA GLU A 656 -28.89 5.72 5.80
C GLU A 656 -29.15 6.32 7.17
N LYS A 657 -28.15 6.35 8.06
CA LYS A 657 -28.31 6.75 9.47
C LYS A 657 -27.89 8.21 9.72
N GLY A 658 -27.16 8.80 8.79
CA GLY A 658 -26.44 10.07 8.90
C GLY A 658 -24.96 9.86 9.06
N ILE A 659 -24.15 10.59 8.26
CA ILE A 659 -22.70 10.39 8.17
C ILE A 659 -21.93 10.64 9.47
N PHE A 660 -22.61 11.20 10.48
CA PHE A 660 -22.10 11.41 11.84
C PHE A 660 -22.99 10.73 12.91
N ASP A 661 -23.80 9.71 12.54
CA ASP A 661 -24.58 8.97 13.54
C ASP A 661 -23.67 8.32 14.58
N PRO A 662 -23.81 8.68 15.87
CA PRO A 662 -22.87 8.23 16.90
C PRO A 662 -22.95 6.73 17.18
N LYS A 663 -24.08 6.07 16.88
CA LYS A 663 -24.20 4.61 17.06
C LYS A 663 -23.49 3.86 15.96
N THR A 664 -23.65 4.28 14.72
CA THR A 664 -22.96 3.72 13.56
C THR A 664 -21.44 3.92 13.70
N ALA A 665 -21.01 5.15 14.04
CA ALA A 665 -19.60 5.46 14.27
C ALA A 665 -18.99 4.63 15.42
N ALA A 666 -19.69 4.47 16.55
CA ALA A 666 -19.22 3.64 17.66
C ALA A 666 -19.14 2.16 17.29
N SER A 667 -20.09 1.65 16.47
CA SER A 667 -20.07 0.28 15.97
C SER A 667 -18.90 0.06 15.01
N PHE A 668 -18.66 1.00 14.08
CA PHE A 668 -17.52 0.97 13.16
C PHE A 668 -16.19 1.01 13.91
N LYS A 669 -16.04 1.98 14.82
CA LYS A 669 -14.86 2.07 15.70
C LYS A 669 -14.56 0.75 16.39
N LYS A 670 -15.57 0.17 17.07
CA LYS A 670 -15.39 -1.04 17.89
C LYS A 670 -15.09 -2.28 17.05
N ASN A 671 -15.83 -2.51 15.96
CA ASN A 671 -15.78 -3.76 15.21
C ASN A 671 -14.73 -3.75 14.09
N ILE A 672 -14.34 -2.56 13.61
CA ILE A 672 -13.42 -2.42 12.47
C ILE A 672 -12.10 -1.81 12.93
N LEU A 673 -12.09 -0.55 13.40
CA LEU A 673 -10.85 0.18 13.69
C LEU A 673 -10.10 -0.36 14.92
N GLU A 674 -10.80 -0.74 15.98
CA GLU A 674 -10.19 -1.21 17.24
C GLU A 674 -9.77 -2.69 17.19
N SER A 675 -10.30 -3.46 16.25
CA SER A 675 -10.21 -4.93 16.28
C SER A 675 -8.90 -5.47 15.72
N GLY A 676 -8.30 -4.83 14.71
CA GLY A 676 -7.18 -5.46 14.00
C GLY A 676 -7.57 -6.85 13.47
N ASP A 677 -6.67 -7.83 13.57
CA ASP A 677 -6.90 -9.23 13.19
C ASP A 677 -7.25 -10.13 14.39
N THR A 678 -8.00 -9.60 15.39
CA THR A 678 -8.43 -10.40 16.57
C THR A 678 -9.49 -11.44 16.25
N GLU A 679 -10.23 -11.28 15.16
CA GLU A 679 -11.19 -12.22 14.59
C GLU A 679 -11.12 -12.16 13.05
N ASP A 680 -11.73 -13.14 12.38
CA ASP A 680 -11.82 -13.15 10.92
C ASP A 680 -12.53 -11.87 10.42
N PRO A 681 -11.97 -11.15 9.43
CA PRO A 681 -12.54 -9.91 8.92
C PRO A 681 -13.98 -10.01 8.46
N SER A 682 -14.41 -11.16 7.92
CA SER A 682 -15.80 -11.39 7.51
C SER A 682 -16.78 -11.39 8.69
N VAL A 683 -16.34 -11.87 9.85
CA VAL A 683 -17.13 -11.85 11.10
C VAL A 683 -17.23 -10.42 11.63
N LEU A 684 -16.12 -9.67 11.62
CA LEU A 684 -16.09 -8.28 12.06
C LEU A 684 -16.97 -7.39 11.18
N PHE A 685 -16.85 -7.52 9.86
CA PHE A 685 -17.70 -6.82 8.90
C PHE A 685 -19.18 -7.13 9.09
N LYS A 686 -19.53 -8.42 9.17
CA LYS A 686 -20.92 -8.84 9.39
C LYS A 686 -21.49 -8.33 10.72
N ARG A 687 -20.67 -8.25 11.76
CA ARG A 687 -21.07 -7.68 13.06
C ARG A 687 -21.37 -6.18 12.97
N PHE A 688 -20.61 -5.46 12.14
CA PHE A 688 -20.85 -4.06 11.88
C PHE A 688 -22.05 -3.84 10.97
N ARG A 689 -22.10 -4.50 9.81
CA ARG A 689 -23.09 -4.23 8.76
C ARG A 689 -24.40 -5.00 8.92
N GLY A 690 -24.37 -6.15 9.61
CA GLY A 690 -25.52 -7.04 9.83
C GLY A 690 -25.64 -8.17 8.79
N HIS A 691 -24.89 -8.11 7.69
CA HIS A 691 -24.87 -9.10 6.62
C HIS A 691 -23.45 -9.22 6.00
N ASN A 692 -23.27 -10.18 5.10
CA ASN A 692 -22.04 -10.28 4.30
C ASN A 692 -21.98 -9.13 3.30
N PRO A 693 -20.78 -8.76 2.80
CA PRO A 693 -20.62 -7.69 1.81
C PRO A 693 -21.54 -7.84 0.60
N ASP A 694 -22.16 -6.74 0.15
CA ASP A 694 -23.04 -6.71 -1.03
C ASP A 694 -22.46 -5.76 -2.10
N ALA A 695 -22.08 -6.31 -3.24
CA ALA A 695 -21.57 -5.56 -4.38
C ALA A 695 -22.56 -4.48 -4.91
N LYS A 696 -23.87 -4.63 -4.62
CA LYS A 696 -24.88 -3.66 -5.03
C LYS A 696 -24.66 -2.27 -4.43
N ALA A 697 -24.10 -2.19 -3.22
CA ALA A 697 -23.74 -0.91 -2.61
C ALA A 697 -22.76 -0.13 -3.50
N LEU A 698 -21.69 -0.77 -3.96
CA LEU A 698 -20.74 -0.18 -4.89
C LEU A 698 -21.39 0.21 -6.23
N LEU A 699 -22.30 -0.64 -6.75
CA LEU A 699 -23.02 -0.34 -7.99
C LEU A 699 -23.90 0.90 -7.87
N ARG A 700 -24.58 1.09 -6.71
CA ARG A 700 -25.36 2.30 -6.42
C ARG A 700 -24.45 3.53 -6.28
N LEU A 701 -23.36 3.39 -5.55
CA LEU A 701 -22.38 4.46 -5.34
C LEU A 701 -21.85 4.98 -6.70
N ARG A 702 -21.51 4.06 -7.61
CA ARG A 702 -21.02 4.40 -8.96
C ARG A 702 -22.10 4.78 -9.95
N GLY A 703 -23.38 4.69 -9.55
CA GLY A 703 -24.51 5.03 -10.40
C GLY A 703 -24.79 4.04 -11.53
N PHE A 704 -24.41 2.77 -11.34
CA PHE A 704 -24.72 1.71 -12.31
C PHE A 704 -26.12 1.14 -12.12
N ILE A 705 -26.67 1.23 -10.92
CA ILE A 705 -28.06 0.90 -10.59
C ILE A 705 -28.67 2.03 -9.73
N GLU A 706 -29.99 2.13 -9.71
CA GLU A 706 -30.72 3.10 -8.89
C GLU A 706 -30.71 2.66 -7.41
N LYS A 707 -30.89 3.66 -6.51
CA LYS A 707 -31.01 3.42 -5.05
C LYS A 707 -32.29 2.66 -4.69
#